data_13b1a392d1cd0e9f8ab337cf10bf3023
#
_entry.id   13b1a392d1cd0e9f8ab337cf10bf3023
#
_cell.length_a   1.000
_cell.length_b   1.000
_cell.length_c   1.000
_cell.angle_alpha   90.00
_cell.angle_beta   90.00
_cell.angle_gamma   90.00
#
_symmetry.space_group_name_H-M   'P 1'
#
loop_
_entity.id
_entity.type
_entity.pdbx_description
1 polymer ?
#
loop_
_entity_poly.entity_id
_entity_poly.type
_entity_poly.pdbx_seq_one_letter_code
_entity_poly.pdbx_strand_id
1 'polypeptide(L)'
;MDKLKMHTPNRADENFKKLAALFPNAVTETITGYDENGKPIIERAIDKDVLMQEISCTVVDGKEERYQFTWPDKKKSILLANAPLAMTLRPIREDEEIPSGRNSDGKPYCSTGSLDFDKTENLYIEGDNLEVLKLLQETYLGKIKMIYIDPPYNTGNDFVYEDDFAQSTDEYLANSGQFDSDGNRLVANTESNGRFHTDWLNMIYPRLKIAKDLLADDGVILVSIGDKELRNLQAVMDEIYGANNQVCCFVWKSRAKPTNAGNARFRPQKVAEYVLVYSKSDPETQIYNVIPAKERTYPHEDELGRFRTTTILTSNRGTFRRETMRFESHGYTPNEDFRWKAGKETIDRLYDTNHMYVSEDGTPMEKKYAHEESDPLYPIYTFMDADLSGTAEGGKTELGRLVGKQHGFDTVKPVQLIKYLLQTFTGKDDIILDFFSGSATTAQAIMEQNAEDNGKRKFILVQVAEECDPNGEAFKAGFKTVCDVGKTRIIRVGEQIKEAYPLTTQTLDVGFRVLKCDTSNMKDVYYRPADYEADLFDFMTDNIKEDRTPEDLLFQVMLDLGVELSSKIEETVIAGKKVFNVADGFLIACFDANVTDETIKAIAQKQPYYFVMRDSSLANDSVATNFEQIFATYSPDTVRKVL
;
A
#
# COMPACT_ATOMS: atom_id res chain seq x y z
N MET A 1 -16.69 -16.07 -27.79
CA MET A 1 -16.05 -15.80 -26.48
C MET A 1 -15.33 -14.46 -26.55
N ASP A 2 -15.43 -13.67 -25.50
CA ASP A 2 -14.68 -12.41 -25.46
C ASP A 2 -13.23 -12.68 -25.11
N LYS A 3 -12.30 -12.01 -25.82
CA LYS A 3 -10.86 -12.08 -25.50
C LYS A 3 -10.52 -11.23 -24.29
N LEU A 4 -9.63 -11.71 -23.45
CA LEU A 4 -9.04 -10.94 -22.37
C LEU A 4 -8.14 -9.83 -22.94
N LYS A 5 -8.15 -8.67 -22.28
CA LYS A 5 -7.28 -7.56 -22.62
C LYS A 5 -5.99 -7.71 -21.79
N MET A 6 -4.93 -8.14 -22.41
CA MET A 6 -3.65 -8.42 -21.74
C MET A 6 -2.84 -7.16 -21.39
N HIS A 7 -3.53 -6.07 -21.05
CA HIS A 7 -2.94 -4.80 -20.62
C HIS A 7 -3.88 -4.10 -19.64
N THR A 8 -3.33 -3.29 -18.76
CA THR A 8 -4.15 -2.47 -17.87
C THR A 8 -5.01 -1.48 -18.65
N PRO A 9 -6.19 -1.10 -18.12
CA PRO A 9 -7.08 -0.17 -18.82
C PRO A 9 -6.46 1.22 -18.94
N ASN A 10 -6.77 1.91 -20.06
CA ASN A 10 -6.49 3.32 -20.21
C ASN A 10 -7.49 4.13 -19.36
N ARG A 11 -7.08 4.66 -18.24
CA ARG A 11 -7.96 5.42 -17.32
C ARG A 11 -8.50 6.71 -17.93
N ALA A 12 -7.78 7.34 -18.83
CA ALA A 12 -8.26 8.52 -19.52
C ALA A 12 -9.47 8.19 -20.41
N ASP A 13 -9.42 7.05 -21.15
CA ASP A 13 -10.52 6.57 -21.97
C ASP A 13 -11.73 6.15 -21.13
N GLU A 14 -11.49 5.54 -19.97
CA GLU A 14 -12.58 5.17 -19.05
C GLU A 14 -13.27 6.41 -18.48
N ASN A 15 -12.52 7.41 -18.06
CA ASN A 15 -13.07 8.68 -17.59
C ASN A 15 -13.86 9.39 -18.70
N PHE A 16 -13.36 9.36 -19.94
CA PHE A 16 -14.10 9.84 -21.10
C PHE A 16 -15.41 9.06 -21.31
N LYS A 17 -15.39 7.72 -21.21
CA LYS A 17 -16.60 6.89 -21.33
C LYS A 17 -17.63 7.21 -20.25
N LYS A 18 -17.18 7.44 -19.00
CA LYS A 18 -18.05 7.86 -17.90
C LYS A 18 -18.70 9.22 -18.18
N LEU A 19 -17.91 10.20 -18.62
CA LEU A 19 -18.43 11.51 -19.03
C LEU A 19 -19.38 11.41 -20.21
N ALA A 20 -19.03 10.63 -21.22
CA ALA A 20 -19.87 10.40 -22.39
C ALA A 20 -21.20 9.69 -22.06
N ALA A 21 -21.20 8.80 -21.06
CA ALA A 21 -22.42 8.14 -20.58
C ALA A 21 -23.33 9.09 -19.78
N LEU A 22 -22.74 10.00 -19.00
CA LEU A 22 -23.49 10.99 -18.23
C LEU A 22 -24.03 12.13 -19.10
N PHE A 23 -23.26 12.56 -20.11
CA PHE A 23 -23.54 13.70 -20.98
C PHE A 23 -23.33 13.35 -22.45
N PRO A 24 -24.17 12.48 -23.04
CA PRO A 24 -23.99 11.99 -24.42
C PRO A 24 -24.09 13.09 -25.48
N ASN A 25 -24.87 14.12 -25.22
CA ASN A 25 -25.01 15.30 -26.08
C ASN A 25 -23.78 16.23 -26.10
N ALA A 26 -22.93 16.15 -25.09
CA ALA A 26 -21.66 16.89 -25.06
C ALA A 26 -20.51 16.16 -25.79
N VAL A 27 -20.72 14.94 -26.26
CA VAL A 27 -19.70 14.19 -27.04
C VAL A 27 -19.65 14.72 -28.46
N THR A 28 -18.47 15.09 -28.93
CA THR A 28 -18.19 15.58 -30.26
C THR A 28 -16.88 15.00 -30.81
N GLU A 29 -16.50 15.39 -32.00
CA GLU A 29 -15.24 15.03 -32.63
C GLU A 29 -14.43 16.29 -32.96
N THR A 30 -13.13 16.22 -32.86
CA THR A 30 -12.22 17.30 -33.22
C THR A 30 -11.05 16.79 -34.02
N ILE A 31 -10.48 17.65 -34.87
CA ILE A 31 -9.27 17.34 -35.62
C ILE A 31 -8.08 17.71 -34.74
N THR A 32 -7.27 16.72 -34.37
CA THR A 32 -6.08 16.91 -33.51
C THR A 32 -4.79 17.03 -34.32
N GLY A 33 -4.82 16.71 -35.62
CA GLY A 33 -3.67 16.81 -36.51
C GLY A 33 -3.97 16.25 -37.90
N TYR A 34 -2.92 16.09 -38.67
CA TYR A 34 -2.97 15.45 -39.99
C TYR A 34 -1.90 14.36 -40.05
N ASP A 35 -2.21 13.22 -40.66
CA ASP A 35 -1.26 12.14 -40.90
C ASP A 35 -0.22 12.53 -41.97
N GLU A 36 0.75 11.65 -42.21
CA GLU A 36 1.83 11.86 -43.21
C GLU A 36 1.30 12.01 -44.64
N ASN A 37 0.04 11.61 -44.89
CA ASN A 37 -0.65 11.71 -46.19
C ASN A 37 -1.60 12.93 -46.27
N GLY A 38 -1.60 13.79 -45.23
CA GLY A 38 -2.45 14.98 -45.17
C GLY A 38 -3.91 14.68 -44.81
N LYS A 39 -4.25 13.47 -44.33
CA LYS A 39 -5.60 13.12 -43.91
C LYS A 39 -5.81 13.57 -42.45
N PRO A 40 -6.96 14.19 -42.12
CA PRO A 40 -7.21 14.65 -40.77
C PRO A 40 -7.29 13.47 -39.77
N ILE A 41 -6.57 13.62 -38.63
CA ILE A 41 -6.71 12.73 -37.47
C ILE A 41 -7.87 13.26 -36.65
N ILE A 42 -8.94 12.49 -36.55
CA ILE A 42 -10.16 12.86 -35.84
C ILE A 42 -10.17 12.12 -34.52
N GLU A 43 -10.29 12.86 -33.42
CA GLU A 43 -10.41 12.30 -32.07
C GLU A 43 -11.73 12.71 -31.43
N ARG A 44 -12.19 11.86 -30.48
CA ARG A 44 -13.35 12.18 -29.66
C ARG A 44 -13.04 13.34 -28.74
N ALA A 45 -13.99 14.24 -28.55
CA ALA A 45 -13.87 15.41 -27.68
C ALA A 45 -15.15 15.61 -26.87
N ILE A 46 -15.06 16.46 -25.85
CA ILE A 46 -16.21 16.96 -25.12
C ILE A 46 -16.42 18.43 -25.52
N ASP A 47 -17.60 18.73 -25.99
CA ASP A 47 -18.05 20.11 -26.21
C ASP A 47 -18.27 20.79 -24.87
N LYS A 48 -17.45 21.78 -24.56
CA LYS A 48 -17.49 22.52 -23.31
C LYS A 48 -18.80 23.27 -23.12
N ASP A 49 -19.30 23.90 -24.16
CA ASP A 49 -20.48 24.75 -24.07
C ASP A 49 -21.74 23.93 -23.87
N VAL A 50 -21.82 22.75 -24.52
CA VAL A 50 -22.92 21.80 -24.31
C VAL A 50 -22.83 21.19 -22.90
N LEU A 51 -21.64 20.78 -22.45
CA LEU A 51 -21.45 20.24 -21.10
C LEU A 51 -21.86 21.27 -20.03
N MET A 52 -21.53 22.55 -20.23
CA MET A 52 -21.89 23.62 -19.29
C MET A 52 -23.40 23.84 -19.15
N GLN A 53 -24.20 23.45 -20.15
CA GLN A 53 -25.67 23.52 -20.07
C GLN A 53 -26.27 22.41 -19.21
N GLU A 54 -25.55 21.30 -19.07
CA GLU A 54 -25.98 20.12 -18.30
C GLU A 54 -25.52 20.15 -16.83
N ILE A 55 -24.54 20.99 -16.48
CA ILE A 55 -23.99 21.08 -15.12
C ILE A 55 -24.32 22.42 -14.48
N SER A 56 -24.86 22.41 -13.26
CA SER A 56 -25.23 23.61 -12.50
C SER A 56 -24.02 24.24 -11.80
N CYS A 57 -22.93 24.48 -12.54
CA CYS A 57 -21.75 25.14 -11.98
C CYS A 57 -21.09 26.07 -13.01
N THR A 58 -20.33 27.05 -12.53
CA THR A 58 -19.51 27.92 -13.40
C THR A 58 -18.23 27.20 -13.78
N VAL A 59 -18.01 26.97 -15.08
CA VAL A 59 -16.74 26.45 -15.59
C VAL A 59 -15.77 27.61 -15.76
N VAL A 60 -14.65 27.57 -15.03
CA VAL A 60 -13.62 28.59 -15.09
C VAL A 60 -12.73 28.35 -16.31
N ASP A 61 -12.62 29.36 -17.19
CA ASP A 61 -11.71 29.33 -18.34
C ASP A 61 -10.30 29.74 -17.89
N GLY A 62 -9.24 29.12 -18.47
CA GLY A 62 -7.86 29.26 -18.06
C GLY A 62 -7.25 30.68 -18.16
N LYS A 63 -8.04 31.71 -18.46
CA LYS A 63 -7.62 33.12 -18.56
C LYS A 63 -7.66 33.88 -17.23
N GLU A 64 -8.28 33.34 -16.18
CA GLU A 64 -8.36 33.98 -14.87
C GLU A 64 -7.24 33.50 -13.96
N GLU A 65 -6.61 34.43 -13.23
CA GLU A 65 -5.60 34.10 -12.22
C GLU A 65 -6.23 33.25 -11.10
N ARG A 66 -5.66 32.09 -10.86
CA ARG A 66 -6.04 31.18 -9.76
C ARG A 66 -4.83 30.49 -9.20
N TYR A 67 -4.86 30.18 -7.91
CA TYR A 67 -3.82 29.38 -7.30
C TYR A 67 -3.79 28.00 -7.96
N GLN A 68 -2.63 27.62 -8.46
CA GLN A 68 -2.38 26.30 -9.02
C GLN A 68 -0.94 25.88 -8.70
N PHE A 69 -0.77 24.75 -8.05
CA PHE A 69 0.54 24.16 -7.88
C PHE A 69 1.00 23.53 -9.19
N THR A 70 2.10 24.01 -9.75
CA THR A 70 2.61 23.54 -11.04
C THR A 70 4.13 23.46 -11.04
N TRP A 71 4.65 22.55 -11.85
CA TRP A 71 6.09 22.36 -12.08
C TRP A 71 6.32 21.88 -13.52
N PRO A 72 7.58 21.93 -14.04
CA PRO A 72 7.90 21.36 -15.35
C PRO A 72 7.51 19.88 -15.46
N ASP A 73 6.95 19.48 -16.61
CA ASP A 73 6.50 18.10 -16.92
C ASP A 73 5.34 17.54 -16.09
N LYS A 74 4.64 18.34 -15.29
CA LYS A 74 3.44 17.90 -14.54
C LYS A 74 2.42 17.21 -15.45
N LYS A 75 2.18 17.75 -16.66
CA LYS A 75 1.26 17.15 -17.63
C LYS A 75 1.72 15.76 -18.05
N LYS A 76 3.03 15.55 -18.26
CA LYS A 76 3.62 14.24 -18.58
C LYS A 76 3.35 13.25 -17.43
N SER A 77 3.55 13.66 -16.17
CA SER A 77 3.28 12.84 -14.99
C SER A 77 1.80 12.40 -14.90
N ILE A 78 0.86 13.29 -15.26
CA ILE A 78 -0.57 12.95 -15.30
C ILE A 78 -0.86 11.92 -16.38
N LEU A 79 -0.30 12.12 -17.59
CA LEU A 79 -0.46 11.18 -18.71
C LEU A 79 0.15 9.82 -18.36
N LEU A 80 1.31 9.83 -17.73
CA LEU A 80 2.00 8.63 -17.27
C LEU A 80 1.13 7.80 -16.31
N ALA A 81 0.49 8.42 -15.32
CA ALA A 81 -0.42 7.73 -14.42
C ALA A 81 -1.59 7.04 -15.15
N ASN A 82 -2.05 7.61 -16.26
CA ASN A 82 -3.23 7.13 -17.01
C ASN A 82 -2.88 6.16 -18.15
N ALA A 83 -1.61 6.12 -18.58
CA ALA A 83 -1.19 5.28 -19.70
C ALA A 83 -1.35 3.79 -19.39
N PRO A 84 -1.88 2.98 -20.33
CA PRO A 84 -1.96 1.53 -20.17
C PRO A 84 -0.57 0.90 -20.13
N LEU A 85 -0.49 -0.27 -19.52
CA LEU A 85 0.73 -1.04 -19.36
C LEU A 85 0.52 -2.49 -19.80
N ALA A 86 1.43 -3.03 -20.61
CA ALA A 86 1.42 -4.42 -21.08
C ALA A 86 2.45 -5.26 -20.30
N MET A 87 2.25 -5.38 -18.99
CA MET A 87 3.09 -6.15 -18.06
C MET A 87 2.25 -7.17 -17.30
N THR A 88 2.88 -8.02 -16.53
CA THR A 88 2.25 -9.01 -15.66
C THR A 88 3.03 -9.22 -14.37
N LEU A 89 2.44 -9.95 -13.43
CA LEU A 89 3.10 -10.41 -12.22
C LEU A 89 3.28 -11.93 -12.28
N ARG A 90 4.52 -12.38 -12.22
CA ARG A 90 4.88 -13.79 -12.28
C ARG A 90 5.10 -14.35 -10.87
N PRO A 91 4.45 -15.45 -10.48
CA PRO A 91 4.66 -16.07 -9.18
C PRO A 91 6.02 -16.77 -9.11
N ILE A 92 6.73 -16.59 -8.01
CA ILE A 92 8.01 -17.22 -7.72
C ILE A 92 7.84 -18.11 -6.48
N ARG A 93 7.63 -19.40 -6.69
CA ARG A 93 7.47 -20.37 -5.59
C ARG A 93 8.78 -20.67 -4.90
N GLU A 94 9.79 -21.01 -5.69
CA GLU A 94 11.16 -21.29 -5.25
C GLU A 94 12.11 -20.56 -6.20
N ASP A 95 13.20 -20.02 -5.67
CA ASP A 95 14.23 -19.43 -6.49
C ASP A 95 15.41 -20.40 -6.56
N GLU A 96 15.66 -20.94 -7.74
CA GLU A 96 16.68 -21.96 -8.00
C GLU A 96 18.12 -21.39 -8.01
N GLU A 97 18.28 -20.07 -8.06
CA GLU A 97 19.59 -19.44 -8.28
C GLU A 97 20.36 -19.05 -7.02
N ILE A 98 19.92 -19.41 -5.81
CA ILE A 98 20.64 -18.99 -4.61
C ILE A 98 21.77 -19.96 -4.30
N PRO A 99 23.01 -19.43 -4.20
CA PRO A 99 24.09 -20.20 -3.63
C PRO A 99 23.74 -20.60 -2.19
N SER A 100 23.98 -21.85 -1.84
CA SER A 100 23.88 -22.39 -0.47
C SER A 100 24.91 -21.71 0.46
N GLY A 101 24.80 -20.39 0.62
CA GLY A 101 25.61 -19.60 1.55
C GLY A 101 25.04 -19.65 2.97
N ARG A 102 25.85 -19.33 3.94
CA ARG A 102 25.44 -19.16 5.34
C ARG A 102 25.80 -17.74 5.78
N ASN A 103 24.88 -17.10 6.51
CA ASN A 103 25.16 -15.80 7.12
C ASN A 103 26.21 -15.91 8.25
N SER A 104 26.60 -14.78 8.83
CA SER A 104 27.55 -14.71 9.94
C SER A 104 27.19 -15.60 11.15
N ASP A 105 25.90 -15.95 11.29
CA ASP A 105 25.38 -16.81 12.36
C ASP A 105 25.36 -18.31 11.99
N GLY A 106 25.90 -18.65 10.82
CA GLY A 106 25.95 -20.02 10.33
C GLY A 106 24.60 -20.57 9.84
N LYS A 107 23.53 -19.74 9.79
CA LYS A 107 22.23 -20.11 9.24
C LYS A 107 22.23 -19.95 7.72
N PRO A 108 21.55 -20.81 6.96
CA PRO A 108 21.45 -20.66 5.51
C PRO A 108 20.81 -19.31 5.17
N TYR A 109 21.27 -18.67 4.08
CA TYR A 109 20.57 -17.54 3.50
C TYR A 109 19.16 -17.97 3.11
N CYS A 110 18.24 -17.04 3.18
CA CYS A 110 16.88 -17.32 2.78
C CYS A 110 16.80 -17.62 1.30
N SER A 111 15.92 -18.56 1.00
CA SER A 111 15.34 -18.69 -0.32
C SER A 111 14.79 -17.32 -0.75
N THR A 112 15.05 -16.90 -1.97
CA THR A 112 14.48 -15.68 -2.56
C THR A 112 13.05 -15.90 -3.02
N GLY A 113 12.54 -17.14 -2.94
CA GLY A 113 11.18 -17.51 -3.28
C GLY A 113 10.17 -17.25 -2.15
N SER A 114 8.96 -17.70 -2.39
CA SER A 114 7.82 -17.58 -1.46
C SER A 114 7.96 -18.46 -0.22
N LEU A 115 7.30 -18.06 0.85
CA LEU A 115 7.12 -18.87 2.05
C LEU A 115 5.64 -19.19 2.24
N ASP A 116 5.29 -20.47 2.39
CA ASP A 116 3.91 -20.95 2.55
C ASP A 116 2.95 -20.47 1.43
N PHE A 117 3.42 -20.48 0.17
CA PHE A 117 2.75 -19.91 -1.01
C PHE A 117 1.25 -20.24 -1.12
N ASP A 118 0.86 -21.50 -0.88
CA ASP A 118 -0.53 -21.95 -1.07
C ASP A 118 -1.48 -21.54 0.07
N LYS A 119 -0.93 -21.06 1.20
CA LYS A 119 -1.70 -20.74 2.42
C LYS A 119 -1.70 -19.27 2.78
N THR A 120 -0.64 -18.56 2.41
CA THR A 120 -0.46 -17.16 2.79
C THR A 120 -1.34 -16.23 1.97
N GLU A 121 -1.81 -15.16 2.59
CA GLU A 121 -2.52 -14.07 1.95
C GLU A 121 -1.66 -12.80 1.81
N ASN A 122 -0.39 -12.84 2.24
CA ASN A 122 0.56 -11.74 2.14
C ASN A 122 1.31 -11.76 0.81
N LEU A 123 1.58 -10.58 0.25
CA LEU A 123 2.28 -10.42 -1.03
C LEU A 123 3.58 -9.61 -0.87
N TYR A 124 4.63 -10.08 -1.51
CA TYR A 124 5.89 -9.36 -1.73
C TYR A 124 6.15 -9.26 -3.23
N ILE A 125 6.08 -8.05 -3.79
CA ILE A 125 6.14 -7.84 -5.24
C ILE A 125 7.45 -7.15 -5.59
N GLU A 126 8.25 -7.79 -6.44
CA GLU A 126 9.51 -7.27 -6.96
C GLU A 126 9.26 -6.58 -8.30
N GLY A 127 9.50 -5.27 -8.37
CA GLY A 127 9.32 -4.48 -9.59
C GLY A 127 9.25 -2.99 -9.35
N ASP A 128 9.20 -2.21 -10.43
CA ASP A 128 8.93 -0.78 -10.31
C ASP A 128 7.54 -0.55 -9.72
N ASN A 129 7.48 0.33 -8.74
CA ASN A 129 6.24 0.53 -8.00
C ASN A 129 5.14 1.21 -8.81
N LEU A 130 5.46 2.06 -9.81
CA LEU A 130 4.45 2.65 -10.68
C LEU A 130 3.79 1.60 -11.57
N GLU A 131 4.58 0.68 -12.13
CA GLU A 131 4.10 -0.43 -12.93
C GLU A 131 3.23 -1.38 -12.10
N VAL A 132 3.74 -1.78 -10.94
CA VAL A 132 3.01 -2.66 -10.02
C VAL A 132 1.70 -2.02 -9.56
N LEU A 133 1.69 -0.73 -9.19
CA LEU A 133 0.46 -0.03 -8.81
C LEU A 133 -0.59 -0.04 -9.93
N LYS A 134 -0.17 0.13 -11.20
CA LYS A 134 -1.07 0.03 -12.36
C LYS A 134 -1.66 -1.38 -12.51
N LEU A 135 -0.85 -2.41 -12.33
CA LEU A 135 -1.31 -3.81 -12.39
C LEU A 135 -2.29 -4.14 -11.26
N LEU A 136 -2.09 -3.57 -10.08
CA LEU A 136 -2.97 -3.80 -8.92
C LEU A 136 -4.30 -3.06 -9.01
N GLN A 137 -4.47 -2.05 -9.90
CA GLN A 137 -5.65 -1.20 -9.92
C GLN A 137 -6.95 -1.97 -10.09
N GLU A 138 -7.04 -2.95 -11.01
CA GLU A 138 -8.28 -3.70 -11.22
C GLU A 138 -8.59 -4.65 -10.05
N THR A 139 -7.55 -5.26 -9.49
CA THR A 139 -7.68 -6.28 -8.45
C THR A 139 -7.97 -5.69 -7.08
N TYR A 140 -7.33 -4.56 -6.74
CA TYR A 140 -7.39 -3.94 -5.41
C TYR A 140 -8.06 -2.57 -5.40
N LEU A 141 -8.84 -2.24 -6.43
CA LEU A 141 -9.62 -1.00 -6.48
C LEU A 141 -10.52 -0.85 -5.25
N GLY A 142 -10.30 0.19 -4.45
CA GLY A 142 -11.12 0.47 -3.27
C GLY A 142 -11.01 -0.53 -2.12
N LYS A 143 -9.95 -1.36 -2.04
CA LYS A 143 -9.81 -2.41 -1.02
C LYS A 143 -8.76 -2.13 0.05
N ILE A 144 -7.81 -1.23 -0.19
CA ILE A 144 -6.69 -0.97 0.72
C ILE A 144 -7.12 -0.03 1.85
N LYS A 145 -7.03 -0.49 3.07
CA LYS A 145 -7.37 0.32 4.25
C LYS A 145 -6.29 1.33 4.61
N MET A 146 -5.04 0.94 4.53
CA MET A 146 -3.91 1.79 4.87
C MET A 146 -2.80 1.65 3.83
N ILE A 147 -2.36 2.77 3.30
CA ILE A 147 -1.13 2.86 2.52
C ILE A 147 -0.10 3.58 3.39
N TYR A 148 1.03 2.94 3.65
CA TYR A 148 2.19 3.58 4.27
C TYR A 148 3.36 3.54 3.32
N ILE A 149 4.02 4.67 3.09
CA ILE A 149 5.21 4.75 2.25
C ILE A 149 6.30 5.61 2.87
N ASP A 150 7.54 5.23 2.58
CA ASP A 150 8.76 5.94 2.94
C ASP A 150 9.57 6.23 1.66
N PRO A 151 9.12 7.20 0.83
CA PRO A 151 9.79 7.51 -0.43
C PRO A 151 11.14 8.20 -0.19
N PRO A 152 12.02 8.29 -1.21
CA PRO A 152 13.25 9.09 -1.13
C PRO A 152 12.97 10.52 -0.66
N TYR A 153 13.76 11.02 0.30
CA TYR A 153 13.57 12.36 0.89
C TYR A 153 14.17 13.51 0.08
N ASN A 154 14.77 13.18 -1.05
CA ASN A 154 15.44 14.14 -1.93
C ASN A 154 16.55 14.91 -1.19
N THR A 155 17.44 14.19 -0.50
CA THR A 155 18.52 14.81 0.30
C THR A 155 19.73 15.22 -0.53
N GLY A 156 19.77 14.84 -1.80
CA GLY A 156 20.86 15.09 -2.75
C GLY A 156 21.76 13.87 -2.98
N ASN A 157 21.55 12.80 -2.20
CA ASN A 157 22.19 11.49 -2.38
C ASN A 157 21.16 10.40 -2.66
N ASP A 158 19.88 10.75 -2.65
CA ASP A 158 18.79 9.81 -2.88
C ASP A 158 18.62 9.58 -4.39
N PHE A 159 18.25 8.36 -4.73
CA PHE A 159 17.88 8.00 -6.09
C PHE A 159 16.45 8.46 -6.38
N VAL A 160 16.23 9.00 -7.56
CA VAL A 160 14.92 9.33 -8.11
C VAL A 160 14.72 8.43 -9.32
N TYR A 161 13.57 7.78 -9.41
CA TYR A 161 13.22 6.92 -10.53
C TYR A 161 13.05 7.80 -11.78
N GLU A 162 13.71 7.44 -12.88
CA GLU A 162 13.49 8.07 -14.19
C GLU A 162 12.37 7.31 -14.91
N ASP A 163 11.18 7.89 -14.91
CA ASP A 163 10.01 7.33 -15.61
C ASP A 163 9.99 7.86 -17.06
N ASP A 164 10.71 7.25 -17.99
CA ASP A 164 10.68 7.60 -19.41
C ASP A 164 10.04 6.49 -20.28
N PHE A 165 8.79 6.70 -20.68
CA PHE A 165 7.98 5.73 -21.45
C PHE A 165 7.91 6.03 -22.95
N ALA A 166 8.82 6.81 -23.50
CA ALA A 166 8.92 7.05 -24.94
C ALA A 166 9.79 6.00 -25.67
N GLN A 167 10.17 4.91 -24.96
CA GLN A 167 11.18 3.97 -25.45
C GLN A 167 10.56 2.68 -26.01
N SER A 168 11.27 2.08 -26.99
CA SER A 168 10.92 0.76 -27.52
C SER A 168 11.12 -0.34 -26.47
N THR A 169 10.49 -1.51 -26.66
CA THR A 169 10.58 -2.66 -25.74
C THR A 169 12.02 -3.07 -25.42
N ASP A 170 12.93 -2.96 -26.38
CA ASP A 170 14.35 -3.30 -26.20
C ASP A 170 15.11 -2.24 -25.40
N GLU A 171 14.81 -0.95 -25.60
CA GLU A 171 15.32 0.14 -24.78
C GLU A 171 14.72 0.11 -23.37
N TYR A 172 13.46 -0.32 -23.24
CA TYR A 172 12.80 -0.53 -21.97
C TYR A 172 13.47 -1.64 -21.15
N LEU A 173 13.80 -2.78 -21.74
CA LEU A 173 14.53 -3.87 -21.08
C LEU A 173 15.95 -3.46 -20.64
N ALA A 174 16.61 -2.59 -21.41
CA ALA A 174 17.89 -2.01 -21.03
C ALA A 174 17.76 -0.97 -19.90
N ASN A 175 16.61 -0.28 -19.80
CA ASN A 175 16.38 0.83 -18.87
C ASN A 175 15.43 0.49 -17.71
N SER A 176 14.67 -0.61 -17.79
CA SER A 176 13.75 -1.06 -16.73
C SER A 176 14.47 -1.52 -15.47
N GLY A 177 15.77 -1.59 -15.58
CA GLY A 177 16.51 -2.23 -14.55
C GLY A 177 17.27 -1.31 -13.65
N GLN A 178 17.46 -0.07 -13.80
CA GLN A 178 18.35 0.52 -12.82
C GLN A 178 19.74 0.93 -13.34
N PHE A 179 19.98 0.75 -14.64
CA PHE A 179 21.23 1.11 -15.26
C PHE A 179 20.97 1.95 -16.51
N ASP A 180 21.79 2.97 -16.73
CA ASP A 180 21.82 3.65 -18.01
C ASP A 180 22.42 2.74 -19.11
N SER A 181 22.40 3.19 -20.37
CA SER A 181 22.97 2.45 -21.50
C SER A 181 24.46 2.09 -21.34
N ASP A 182 25.13 2.69 -20.36
CA ASP A 182 26.54 2.49 -20.04
C ASP A 182 26.74 1.63 -18.77
N GLY A 183 25.65 1.12 -18.17
CA GLY A 183 25.68 0.31 -16.97
C GLY A 183 25.89 1.09 -15.67
N ASN A 184 25.62 2.40 -15.66
CA ASN A 184 25.70 3.20 -14.43
C ASN A 184 24.36 3.17 -13.70
N ARG A 185 24.41 3.04 -12.40
CA ARG A 185 23.24 3.06 -11.51
C ARG A 185 22.48 4.39 -11.59
N LEU A 186 21.18 4.35 -11.28
CA LEU A 186 20.30 5.51 -11.15
C LEU A 186 21.02 6.76 -10.66
N VAL A 187 20.89 7.85 -11.39
CA VAL A 187 21.63 9.09 -11.11
C VAL A 187 21.12 9.71 -9.81
N ALA A 188 22.02 9.98 -8.87
CA ALA A 188 21.67 10.71 -7.66
C ALA A 188 21.14 12.11 -8.05
N ASN A 189 19.94 12.46 -7.56
CA ASN A 189 19.36 13.78 -7.77
C ASN A 189 20.07 14.80 -6.87
N THR A 190 21.07 15.49 -7.41
CA THR A 190 21.90 16.43 -6.66
C THR A 190 21.26 17.81 -6.57
N GLU A 191 21.47 18.54 -5.46
CA GLU A 191 20.98 19.93 -5.28
C GLU A 191 21.49 20.90 -6.36
N SER A 192 22.57 20.57 -7.07
CA SER A 192 23.09 21.34 -8.19
C SER A 192 22.29 21.13 -9.48
N ASN A 193 21.42 20.12 -9.54
CA ASN A 193 20.51 19.91 -10.65
C ASN A 193 19.40 20.97 -10.61
N GLY A 194 19.26 21.79 -11.67
CA GLY A 194 18.17 22.76 -11.78
C GLY A 194 16.76 22.17 -11.76
N ARG A 195 16.64 20.85 -11.87
CA ARG A 195 15.38 20.08 -11.83
C ARG A 195 15.17 19.32 -10.51
N PHE A 196 15.99 19.55 -9.50
CA PHE A 196 16.03 18.79 -8.24
C PHE A 196 14.65 18.46 -7.64
N HIS A 197 13.79 19.46 -7.44
CA HIS A 197 12.42 19.24 -6.97
C HIS A 197 11.48 18.70 -8.05
N THR A 198 11.71 19.09 -9.31
CA THR A 198 10.90 18.67 -10.46
C THR A 198 10.96 17.17 -10.67
N ASP A 199 12.14 16.57 -10.65
CA ASP A 199 12.33 15.16 -10.91
C ASP A 199 11.71 14.32 -9.78
N TRP A 200 11.84 14.78 -8.54
CA TRP A 200 11.16 14.17 -7.41
C TRP A 200 9.63 14.25 -7.52
N LEU A 201 9.09 15.40 -7.92
CA LEU A 201 7.64 15.59 -8.11
C LEU A 201 7.11 14.73 -9.25
N ASN A 202 7.84 14.60 -10.35
CA ASN A 202 7.48 13.76 -11.48
C ASN A 202 7.44 12.26 -11.10
N MET A 203 8.37 11.83 -10.24
CA MET A 203 8.38 10.48 -9.70
C MET A 203 7.20 10.21 -8.76
N ILE A 204 6.94 11.08 -7.79
CA ILE A 204 5.98 10.78 -6.72
C ILE A 204 4.51 10.98 -7.15
N TYR A 205 4.22 11.96 -8.00
CA TYR A 205 2.87 12.34 -8.39
C TYR A 205 2.05 11.21 -9.03
N PRO A 206 2.54 10.51 -10.08
CA PRO A 206 1.78 9.43 -10.71
C PRO A 206 1.48 8.28 -9.74
N ARG A 207 2.42 7.96 -8.84
CA ARG A 207 2.28 6.92 -7.83
C ARG A 207 1.20 7.25 -6.81
N LEU A 208 1.20 8.47 -6.28
CA LEU A 208 0.17 8.94 -5.34
C LEU A 208 -1.21 9.02 -5.99
N LYS A 209 -1.28 9.38 -7.27
CA LYS A 209 -2.54 9.44 -8.01
C LYS A 209 -3.18 8.07 -8.15
N ILE A 210 -2.40 7.05 -8.50
CA ILE A 210 -2.89 5.66 -8.60
C ILE A 210 -3.22 5.10 -7.23
N ALA A 211 -2.38 5.36 -6.22
CA ALA A 211 -2.57 4.91 -4.85
C ALA A 211 -3.94 5.33 -4.27
N LYS A 212 -4.45 6.51 -4.65
CA LYS A 212 -5.78 6.96 -4.25
C LYS A 212 -6.90 6.02 -4.70
N ASP A 213 -6.80 5.47 -5.91
CA ASP A 213 -7.81 4.56 -6.45
C ASP A 213 -7.85 3.24 -5.68
N LEU A 214 -6.71 2.78 -5.18
CA LEU A 214 -6.60 1.55 -4.40
C LEU A 214 -7.20 1.67 -3.00
N LEU A 215 -7.24 2.87 -2.41
CA LEU A 215 -7.77 3.06 -1.06
C LEU A 215 -9.26 2.72 -0.99
N ALA A 216 -9.66 2.06 0.09
CA ALA A 216 -11.05 1.94 0.52
C ALA A 216 -11.65 3.33 0.80
N ASP A 217 -12.97 3.46 0.83
CA ASP A 217 -13.61 4.77 1.03
C ASP A 217 -13.28 5.37 2.41
N ASP A 218 -13.04 4.52 3.41
CA ASP A 218 -12.54 4.87 4.74
C ASP A 218 -11.02 4.64 4.89
N GLY A 219 -10.30 4.52 3.76
CA GLY A 219 -8.86 4.29 3.72
C GLY A 219 -8.05 5.56 3.91
N VAL A 220 -6.81 5.38 4.37
CA VAL A 220 -5.84 6.46 4.61
C VAL A 220 -4.50 6.17 3.95
N ILE A 221 -3.84 7.23 3.53
CA ILE A 221 -2.44 7.19 3.07
C ILE A 221 -1.55 7.98 4.03
N LEU A 222 -0.43 7.39 4.39
CA LEU A 222 0.58 7.95 5.28
C LEU A 222 1.91 8.00 4.53
N VAL A 223 2.49 9.18 4.43
CA VAL A 223 3.75 9.39 3.69
C VAL A 223 4.79 9.97 4.63
N SER A 224 5.84 9.20 4.89
CA SER A 224 7.02 9.68 5.61
C SER A 224 7.82 10.63 4.72
N ILE A 225 8.30 11.75 5.27
CA ILE A 225 9.07 12.74 4.51
C ILE A 225 9.97 13.58 5.41
N GLY A 226 11.08 14.02 4.85
CA GLY A 226 11.94 15.06 5.45
C GLY A 226 11.44 16.47 5.15
N ASP A 227 12.07 17.45 5.77
CA ASP A 227 11.69 18.87 5.68
C ASP A 227 11.93 19.51 4.29
N LYS A 228 12.77 18.92 3.43
CA LYS A 228 13.06 19.48 2.10
C LYS A 228 11.85 19.44 1.17
N GLU A 229 11.16 18.29 1.14
CA GLU A 229 10.02 18.07 0.24
C GLU A 229 8.65 18.12 0.92
N LEU A 230 8.58 18.35 2.22
CA LEU A 230 7.31 18.39 2.98
C LEU A 230 6.27 19.33 2.34
N ARG A 231 6.68 20.53 1.93
CA ARG A 231 5.78 21.51 1.31
C ARG A 231 5.29 21.08 -0.06
N ASN A 232 6.20 20.52 -0.86
CA ASN A 232 5.88 20.02 -2.20
C ASN A 232 4.95 18.81 -2.11
N LEU A 233 5.25 17.89 -1.19
CA LEU A 233 4.39 16.74 -0.92
C LEU A 233 3.00 17.17 -0.47
N GLN A 234 2.89 18.10 0.47
CA GLN A 234 1.59 18.59 0.93
C GLN A 234 0.78 19.20 -0.22
N ALA A 235 1.41 20.03 -1.08
CA ALA A 235 0.73 20.62 -2.22
C ALA A 235 0.23 19.58 -3.25
N VAL A 236 1.01 18.51 -3.48
CA VAL A 236 0.62 17.37 -4.31
C VAL A 236 -0.53 16.59 -3.67
N MET A 237 -0.45 16.31 -2.38
CA MET A 237 -1.49 15.59 -1.66
C MET A 237 -2.81 16.39 -1.59
N ASP A 238 -2.73 17.71 -1.37
CA ASP A 238 -3.91 18.60 -1.43
C ASP A 238 -4.59 18.54 -2.80
N GLU A 239 -3.82 18.49 -3.88
CA GLU A 239 -4.37 18.39 -5.24
C GLU A 239 -5.00 17.02 -5.52
N ILE A 240 -4.33 15.93 -5.12
CA ILE A 240 -4.79 14.57 -5.43
C ILE A 240 -5.93 14.15 -4.51
N TYR A 241 -5.76 14.31 -3.20
CA TYR A 241 -6.69 13.82 -2.18
C TYR A 241 -7.73 14.87 -1.78
N GLY A 242 -7.40 16.14 -1.90
CA GLY A 242 -8.19 17.28 -1.44
C GLY A 242 -7.66 17.83 -0.11
N ALA A 243 -7.51 19.15 0.01
CA ALA A 243 -6.98 19.78 1.21
C ALA A 243 -7.84 19.50 2.47
N ASN A 244 -9.15 19.37 2.32
CA ASN A 244 -10.06 19.03 3.42
C ASN A 244 -9.90 17.60 3.93
N ASN A 245 -9.27 16.73 3.16
CA ASN A 245 -9.02 15.34 3.51
C ASN A 245 -7.68 15.13 4.23
N GLN A 246 -6.96 16.20 4.54
CA GLN A 246 -5.78 16.10 5.39
C GLN A 246 -6.21 15.78 6.83
N VAL A 247 -5.85 14.58 7.29
CA VAL A 247 -6.13 14.12 8.66
C VAL A 247 -5.21 14.82 9.65
N CYS A 248 -3.90 14.72 9.43
CA CYS A 248 -2.87 15.35 10.26
C CYS A 248 -1.50 15.32 9.60
N CYS A 249 -0.55 15.98 10.25
CA CYS A 249 0.87 15.81 9.99
C CYS A 249 1.54 15.42 11.32
N PHE A 250 1.98 14.17 11.44
CA PHE A 250 2.77 13.75 12.59
C PHE A 250 4.18 14.32 12.53
N VAL A 251 4.67 14.77 13.66
CA VAL A 251 6.07 15.14 13.87
C VAL A 251 6.73 13.98 14.63
N TRP A 252 7.52 13.18 13.94
CA TRP A 252 8.22 12.05 14.51
C TRP A 252 9.63 12.45 14.94
N LYS A 253 9.96 12.26 16.21
CA LYS A 253 11.31 12.46 16.74
C LYS A 253 12.20 11.28 16.35
N SER A 254 12.79 11.36 15.15
CA SER A 254 13.57 10.28 14.53
C SER A 254 14.95 10.04 15.18
N ARG A 255 15.46 11.00 15.95
CA ARG A 255 16.76 10.93 16.62
C ARG A 255 16.65 11.24 18.12
N ALA A 256 17.23 10.39 18.95
CA ALA A 256 17.22 10.60 20.40
C ALA A 256 18.07 11.80 20.85
N LYS A 257 19.22 12.02 20.18
CA LYS A 257 20.18 13.07 20.53
C LYS A 257 20.76 13.72 19.26
N PRO A 258 21.15 15.01 19.31
CA PRO A 258 21.94 15.64 18.26
C PRO A 258 23.31 14.95 18.14
N THR A 259 23.72 14.64 16.92
CA THR A 259 24.92 13.83 16.66
C THR A 259 26.17 14.62 16.27
N ASN A 260 26.01 15.91 15.86
CA ASN A 260 27.13 16.68 15.32
C ASN A 260 27.29 18.04 16.00
N ALA A 261 28.05 18.07 17.10
CA ALA A 261 28.30 19.27 17.89
C ALA A 261 29.07 20.38 17.14
N GLY A 262 29.90 20.03 16.14
CA GLY A 262 30.69 20.99 15.38
C GLY A 262 29.85 21.90 14.46
N ASN A 263 28.93 21.33 13.73
CA ASN A 263 28.03 22.06 12.83
C ASN A 263 26.85 22.73 13.55
N ALA A 264 26.56 22.34 14.80
CA ALA A 264 25.48 22.92 15.60
C ALA A 264 25.67 24.42 15.89
N ARG A 265 26.86 24.95 15.72
CA ARG A 265 27.16 26.38 15.86
C ARG A 265 26.51 27.25 14.79
N PHE A 266 26.23 26.66 13.60
CA PHE A 266 25.76 27.43 12.44
C PHE A 266 24.29 27.17 12.13
N ARG A 267 23.76 25.99 12.52
CA ARG A 267 22.37 25.60 12.29
C ARG A 267 21.85 24.72 13.41
N PRO A 268 20.61 24.93 13.90
CA PRO A 268 19.96 23.98 14.78
C PRO A 268 19.95 22.58 14.14
N GLN A 269 20.18 21.55 14.95
CA GLN A 269 20.18 20.18 14.46
C GLN A 269 18.77 19.64 14.31
N LYS A 270 18.52 19.01 13.18
CA LYS A 270 17.25 18.37 12.88
C LYS A 270 17.19 17.03 13.62
N VAL A 271 16.13 16.83 14.38
CA VAL A 271 15.87 15.60 15.15
C VAL A 271 14.51 15.02 14.85
N ALA A 272 13.75 15.64 13.95
CA ALA A 272 12.41 15.24 13.58
C ALA A 272 12.28 15.02 12.08
N GLU A 273 11.40 14.12 11.73
CA GLU A 273 10.84 13.85 10.40
C GLU A 273 9.32 13.94 10.49
N TYR A 274 8.63 13.81 9.37
CA TYR A 274 7.18 14.01 9.30
C TYR A 274 6.51 12.79 8.71
N VAL A 275 5.26 12.52 9.15
CA VAL A 275 4.36 11.58 8.48
C VAL A 275 3.09 12.34 8.14
N LEU A 276 2.90 12.59 6.85
CA LEU A 276 1.74 13.32 6.34
C LEU A 276 0.61 12.33 6.08
N VAL A 277 -0.59 12.60 6.60
CA VAL A 277 -1.73 11.69 6.57
C VAL A 277 -2.92 12.32 5.86
N TYR A 278 -3.43 11.63 4.83
CA TYR A 278 -4.66 11.98 4.12
C TYR A 278 -5.63 10.81 4.10
N SER A 279 -6.91 11.09 4.19
CA SER A 279 -7.99 10.15 3.96
C SER A 279 -8.46 10.21 2.50
N LYS A 280 -9.08 9.13 2.01
CA LYS A 280 -9.75 9.15 0.70
C LYS A 280 -11.02 9.99 0.72
N SER A 281 -11.79 9.90 1.79
CA SER A 281 -13.05 10.60 2.04
C SER A 281 -12.91 11.59 3.21
N ASP A 282 -13.96 12.33 3.50
CA ASP A 282 -14.00 13.32 4.58
C ASP A 282 -13.58 12.70 5.94
N PRO A 283 -12.51 13.17 6.57
CA PRO A 283 -12.00 12.61 7.83
C PRO A 283 -12.95 12.84 9.01
N GLU A 284 -13.86 13.83 8.97
CA GLU A 284 -14.83 14.07 10.05
C GLU A 284 -15.87 12.94 10.16
N THR A 285 -16.02 12.13 9.13
CA THR A 285 -16.92 10.96 9.13
C THR A 285 -16.24 9.69 9.60
N GLN A 286 -14.93 9.70 9.86
CA GLN A 286 -14.13 8.55 10.22
C GLN A 286 -13.81 8.54 11.71
N ILE A 287 -13.83 7.34 12.30
CA ILE A 287 -13.41 7.12 13.69
C ILE A 287 -12.07 6.40 13.67
N TYR A 288 -11.05 7.06 14.18
CA TYR A 288 -9.73 6.45 14.33
C TYR A 288 -9.63 5.77 15.70
N ASN A 289 -8.92 4.65 15.74
CA ASN A 289 -8.71 3.92 16.97
C ASN A 289 -7.91 4.75 17.97
N VAL A 290 -8.28 4.65 19.24
CA VAL A 290 -7.48 5.21 20.32
C VAL A 290 -6.53 4.14 20.85
N ILE A 291 -5.30 4.56 21.17
CA ILE A 291 -4.27 3.63 21.59
C ILE A 291 -4.47 3.26 23.06
N PRO A 292 -4.37 1.96 23.43
CA PRO A 292 -4.38 1.55 24.83
C PRO A 292 -3.25 2.23 25.60
N ALA A 293 -3.60 2.85 26.70
CA ALA A 293 -2.61 3.44 27.59
C ALA A 293 -1.85 2.34 28.34
N LYS A 294 -0.69 2.71 28.92
CA LYS A 294 -0.02 1.84 29.89
C LYS A 294 -0.99 1.48 31.01
N GLU A 295 -0.87 0.25 31.52
CA GLU A 295 -1.69 -0.22 32.64
C GLU A 295 -1.69 0.83 33.77
N ARG A 296 -2.90 1.16 34.24
CA ARG A 296 -3.08 2.05 35.38
C ARG A 296 -2.67 1.33 36.64
N THR A 297 -1.94 2.02 37.51
CA THR A 297 -1.63 1.53 38.85
C THR A 297 -2.68 1.99 39.83
N TYR A 298 -3.12 1.09 40.70
CA TYR A 298 -4.09 1.34 41.76
C TYR A 298 -3.41 1.11 43.11
N PRO A 299 -2.73 2.15 43.64
CA PRO A 299 -1.85 2.00 44.83
C PRO A 299 -2.62 1.91 46.14
N HIS A 300 -3.91 2.24 46.15
CA HIS A 300 -4.74 2.26 47.36
C HIS A 300 -5.78 1.15 47.32
N GLU A 301 -6.23 0.74 48.50
CA GLU A 301 -7.29 -0.30 48.64
C GLU A 301 -8.18 0.04 49.86
N ASP A 302 -9.49 -0.15 49.70
CA ASP A 302 -10.50 -0.08 50.75
C ASP A 302 -11.57 -1.16 50.56
N GLU A 303 -12.67 -1.06 51.32
CA GLU A 303 -13.77 -2.07 51.29
C GLU A 303 -14.44 -2.24 49.89
N LEU A 304 -14.38 -1.21 49.05
CA LEU A 304 -14.92 -1.26 47.69
C LEU A 304 -13.91 -1.81 46.67
N GLY A 305 -12.64 -1.92 47.04
CA GLY A 305 -11.60 -2.49 46.19
C GLY A 305 -10.38 -1.60 45.99
N ARG A 306 -9.52 -1.98 45.03
CA ARG A 306 -8.31 -1.21 44.70
C ARG A 306 -8.67 0.03 43.88
N PHE A 307 -8.08 1.18 44.27
CA PHE A 307 -8.34 2.45 43.61
C PHE A 307 -7.08 3.30 43.44
N ARG A 308 -7.18 4.26 42.52
CA ARG A 308 -6.27 5.38 42.35
C ARG A 308 -6.97 6.69 42.67
N THR A 309 -6.22 7.75 42.92
CA THR A 309 -6.80 9.08 43.18
C THR A 309 -6.63 9.98 41.96
N THR A 310 -7.64 10.82 41.72
CA THR A 310 -7.61 11.87 40.69
C THR A 310 -8.02 13.20 41.29
N THR A 311 -7.42 14.30 40.78
CA THR A 311 -7.79 15.64 41.29
C THR A 311 -9.21 16.01 40.90
N ILE A 312 -10.02 16.39 41.88
CA ILE A 312 -11.39 16.89 41.70
C ILE A 312 -11.45 18.43 41.69
N LEU A 313 -10.33 19.08 41.96
CA LEU A 313 -10.17 20.51 41.94
C LEU A 313 -9.45 20.97 40.67
N THR A 314 -9.80 22.18 40.19
CA THR A 314 -9.14 22.84 39.06
C THR A 314 -8.88 24.31 39.38
N SER A 315 -7.96 24.95 38.66
CA SER A 315 -7.62 26.35 38.86
C SER A 315 -8.83 27.26 38.65
N ASN A 316 -8.99 28.25 39.52
CA ASN A 316 -10.01 29.29 39.47
C ASN A 316 -9.44 30.68 39.17
N ARG A 317 -8.35 30.75 38.38
CA ARG A 317 -7.62 31.99 38.05
C ARG A 317 -7.91 32.45 36.61
N GLY A 318 -7.70 33.75 36.39
CA GLY A 318 -7.80 34.33 35.04
C GLY A 318 -9.23 34.46 34.50
N THR A 319 -9.38 34.40 33.19
CA THR A 319 -10.64 34.54 32.45
C THR A 319 -11.62 33.39 32.65
N PHE A 320 -11.17 32.27 33.18
CA PHE A 320 -11.98 31.06 33.46
C PHE A 320 -12.48 30.97 34.90
N ARG A 321 -12.42 32.07 35.66
CA ARG A 321 -12.89 32.12 37.04
C ARG A 321 -14.40 31.87 37.12
N ARG A 322 -14.81 30.93 38.02
CA ARG A 322 -16.24 30.58 38.26
C ARG A 322 -16.50 30.45 39.75
N GLU A 323 -16.93 31.53 40.38
CA GLU A 323 -17.18 31.54 41.82
C GLU A 323 -18.32 30.62 42.23
N THR A 324 -19.30 30.35 41.35
CA THR A 324 -20.40 29.42 41.59
C THR A 324 -19.95 27.99 41.77
N MET A 325 -18.73 27.67 41.38
CA MET A 325 -18.09 26.32 41.54
C MET A 325 -17.19 26.25 42.79
N ARG A 326 -17.29 27.18 43.70
CA ARG A 326 -16.60 27.25 45.00
C ARG A 326 -17.58 27.11 46.15
N PHE A 327 -18.46 26.15 46.08
CA PHE A 327 -19.41 25.85 47.14
C PHE A 327 -18.81 24.96 48.22
N GLU A 328 -19.41 25.00 49.39
CA GLU A 328 -19.06 24.10 50.52
C GLU A 328 -19.74 22.76 50.29
N SER A 329 -18.98 21.65 50.47
CA SER A 329 -19.43 20.26 50.47
C SER A 329 -18.68 19.48 51.52
N HIS A 330 -19.39 18.81 52.41
CA HIS A 330 -18.86 17.98 53.48
C HIS A 330 -17.72 18.63 54.32
N GLY A 331 -17.91 19.91 54.63
CA GLY A 331 -16.95 20.67 55.44
C GLY A 331 -15.72 21.22 54.70
N TYR A 332 -15.66 21.02 53.36
CA TYR A 332 -14.57 21.56 52.55
C TYR A 332 -15.09 22.59 51.54
N THR A 333 -14.41 23.73 51.47
CA THR A 333 -14.61 24.75 50.47
C THR A 333 -13.31 25.04 49.75
N PRO A 334 -13.23 24.95 48.42
CA PRO A 334 -12.01 25.27 47.67
C PRO A 334 -11.53 26.69 47.99
N ASN A 335 -10.22 26.90 48.17
CA ASN A 335 -9.65 28.22 48.37
C ASN A 335 -9.85 29.10 47.09
N GLU A 336 -9.42 30.36 47.15
CA GLU A 336 -9.66 31.32 46.05
C GLU A 336 -9.03 30.94 44.73
N ASP A 337 -7.96 30.15 44.76
CA ASP A 337 -7.21 29.73 43.61
C ASP A 337 -7.77 28.48 42.93
N PHE A 338 -8.69 27.78 43.59
CA PHE A 338 -9.27 26.52 43.09
C PHE A 338 -10.80 26.54 43.10
N ARG A 339 -11.37 25.66 42.30
CA ARG A 339 -12.80 25.37 42.25
C ARG A 339 -13.05 23.90 41.98
N TRP A 340 -14.21 23.41 42.32
CA TRP A 340 -14.65 22.07 41.95
C TRP A 340 -14.70 21.89 40.43
N LYS A 341 -14.38 20.70 39.94
CA LYS A 341 -14.54 20.31 38.54
C LYS A 341 -15.98 19.97 38.19
N ALA A 342 -16.79 19.55 39.17
CA ALA A 342 -18.15 19.12 39.01
C ALA A 342 -19.11 19.95 39.90
N GLY A 343 -20.41 19.90 39.59
CA GLY A 343 -21.47 20.57 40.36
C GLY A 343 -21.68 19.94 41.73
N LYS A 344 -22.37 20.70 42.64
CA LYS A 344 -22.57 20.32 44.02
C LYS A 344 -23.16 18.91 44.19
N GLU A 345 -24.22 18.60 43.49
CA GLU A 345 -24.87 17.29 43.54
C GLU A 345 -23.90 16.10 43.21
N THR A 346 -23.01 16.33 42.24
CA THR A 346 -22.00 15.30 41.88
C THR A 346 -20.96 15.16 42.97
N ILE A 347 -20.50 16.28 43.56
CA ILE A 347 -19.50 16.24 44.64
C ILE A 347 -20.08 15.60 45.89
N ASP A 348 -21.29 15.99 46.32
CA ASP A 348 -21.97 15.40 47.47
C ASP A 348 -22.17 13.87 47.28
N ARG A 349 -22.59 13.44 46.07
CA ARG A 349 -22.73 12.01 45.74
C ARG A 349 -21.40 11.25 45.87
N LEU A 350 -20.29 11.82 45.42
CA LEU A 350 -18.98 11.17 45.56
C LEU A 350 -18.59 10.96 47.01
N TYR A 351 -18.95 11.87 47.91
CA TYR A 351 -18.77 11.68 49.35
C TYR A 351 -19.71 10.58 49.89
N ASP A 352 -21.00 10.63 49.55
CA ASP A 352 -22.01 9.70 50.03
C ASP A 352 -21.75 8.26 49.57
N THR A 353 -21.15 8.07 48.42
CA THR A 353 -20.83 6.74 47.86
C THR A 353 -19.41 6.25 48.16
N ASN A 354 -18.69 6.92 49.07
CA ASN A 354 -17.29 6.61 49.43
C ASN A 354 -16.29 6.71 48.27
N HIS A 355 -16.59 7.53 47.24
CA HIS A 355 -15.68 7.81 46.12
C HIS A 355 -14.80 9.04 46.34
N MET A 356 -14.80 9.60 47.55
CA MET A 356 -13.93 10.73 47.90
C MET A 356 -12.80 10.27 48.81
N TYR A 357 -11.58 10.66 48.46
CA TYR A 357 -10.37 10.48 49.24
C TYR A 357 -9.88 11.85 49.74
N VAL A 358 -9.55 11.97 50.99
CA VAL A 358 -8.94 13.18 51.52
C VAL A 358 -7.46 12.90 51.76
N SER A 359 -6.58 13.61 51.06
CA SER A 359 -5.14 13.48 51.21
C SER A 359 -4.63 13.99 52.58
N GLU A 360 -3.41 13.71 52.91
CA GLU A 360 -2.80 14.08 54.21
C GLU A 360 -2.81 15.62 54.46
N ASP A 361 -2.77 16.41 53.40
CA ASP A 361 -2.87 17.89 53.46
C ASP A 361 -4.33 18.40 53.49
N GLY A 362 -5.30 17.51 53.60
CA GLY A 362 -6.71 17.83 53.66
C GLY A 362 -7.37 18.13 52.28
N THR A 363 -6.68 17.88 51.15
CA THR A 363 -7.23 18.15 49.83
C THR A 363 -8.12 16.97 49.35
N PRO A 364 -9.36 17.22 48.92
CA PRO A 364 -10.23 16.17 48.41
C PRO A 364 -9.81 15.74 47.01
N MET A 365 -9.82 14.43 46.79
CA MET A 365 -9.51 13.77 45.53
C MET A 365 -10.57 12.70 45.23
N GLU A 366 -10.90 12.46 43.97
CA GLU A 366 -11.84 11.43 43.56
C GLU A 366 -11.13 10.07 43.54
N LYS A 367 -11.74 9.06 44.14
CA LYS A 367 -11.33 7.65 44.00
C LYS A 367 -11.83 7.11 42.67
N LYS A 368 -10.95 6.46 41.91
CA LYS A 368 -11.28 5.70 40.70
C LYS A 368 -10.94 4.23 40.97
N TYR A 369 -11.97 3.40 41.06
CA TYR A 369 -11.80 1.98 41.34
C TYR A 369 -11.45 1.19 40.08
N ALA A 370 -10.61 0.19 40.20
CA ALA A 370 -10.13 -0.63 39.08
C ALA A 370 -11.26 -1.35 38.34
N HIS A 371 -12.30 -1.76 39.05
CA HIS A 371 -13.45 -2.46 38.48
C HIS A 371 -14.50 -1.56 37.81
N GLU A 372 -14.40 -0.23 38.03
CA GLU A 372 -15.32 0.77 37.47
C GLU A 372 -14.71 1.50 36.28
N GLU A 373 -13.39 1.49 36.15
CA GLU A 373 -12.72 2.16 35.03
C GLU A 373 -12.66 1.22 33.82
N SER A 374 -13.06 1.73 32.68
CA SER A 374 -12.75 1.11 31.40
C SER A 374 -11.24 1.14 31.13
N ASP A 375 -10.79 0.29 30.21
CA ASP A 375 -9.41 0.29 29.76
C ASP A 375 -8.95 1.70 29.40
N PRO A 376 -7.76 2.11 29.87
CA PRO A 376 -7.28 3.44 29.62
C PRO A 376 -6.99 3.61 28.14
N LEU A 377 -7.63 4.61 27.52
CA LEU A 377 -7.41 4.99 26.13
C LEU A 377 -6.72 6.35 26.10
N TYR A 378 -5.67 6.47 25.28
CA TYR A 378 -5.05 7.77 25.00
C TYR A 378 -5.54 8.35 23.69
N PRO A 379 -5.87 9.66 23.66
CA PRO A 379 -6.05 10.35 22.41
C PRO A 379 -4.74 10.33 21.61
N ILE A 380 -4.87 10.31 20.31
CA ILE A 380 -3.75 10.35 19.39
C ILE A 380 -3.18 11.77 19.37
N TYR A 381 -1.87 11.90 19.57
CA TYR A 381 -1.16 13.18 19.47
C TYR A 381 -0.32 13.21 18.20
N THR A 382 -0.26 14.35 17.54
CA THR A 382 0.55 14.55 16.32
C THR A 382 2.06 14.63 16.58
N PHE A 383 2.49 14.70 17.83
CA PHE A 383 3.90 14.60 18.21
C PHE A 383 4.20 13.19 18.74
N MET A 384 5.12 12.50 18.07
CA MET A 384 5.57 11.17 18.44
C MET A 384 7.01 11.26 18.96
N ASP A 385 7.20 11.09 20.27
CA ASP A 385 8.55 11.05 20.83
C ASP A 385 9.22 9.67 20.62
N ALA A 386 10.52 9.62 20.91
CA ALA A 386 11.31 8.43 20.66
C ALA A 386 10.93 7.22 21.55
N ASP A 387 10.34 7.47 22.73
CA ASP A 387 9.93 6.40 23.65
C ASP A 387 8.66 5.70 23.14
N LEU A 388 7.80 6.43 22.42
CA LEU A 388 6.56 5.91 21.86
C LEU A 388 6.80 5.21 20.52
N SER A 389 7.58 5.83 19.65
CA SER A 389 7.68 5.46 18.24
C SER A 389 9.05 4.93 17.81
N GLY A 390 10.01 4.84 18.73
CA GLY A 390 11.38 4.45 18.40
C GLY A 390 12.13 5.52 17.60
N THR A 391 13.37 5.22 17.23
CA THR A 391 14.25 6.08 16.43
C THR A 391 14.77 5.35 15.20
N ALA A 392 15.26 6.08 14.20
CA ALA A 392 15.88 5.48 13.00
C ALA A 392 17.12 4.63 13.35
N GLU A 393 17.91 5.04 14.35
CA GLU A 393 19.06 4.27 14.86
C GLU A 393 18.60 2.96 15.52
N GLY A 394 17.48 3.01 16.26
CA GLY A 394 16.83 1.83 16.82
C GLY A 394 16.37 0.86 15.74
N GLY A 395 15.71 1.36 14.69
CA GLY A 395 15.28 0.55 13.54
C GLY A 395 16.44 -0.13 12.81
N LYS A 396 17.55 0.59 12.56
CA LYS A 396 18.77 0.03 11.98
C LYS A 396 19.38 -1.06 12.87
N THR A 397 19.42 -0.85 14.17
CA THR A 397 19.94 -1.82 15.14
C THR A 397 19.09 -3.09 15.16
N GLU A 398 17.76 -2.95 15.10
CA GLU A 398 16.82 -4.06 15.07
C GLU A 398 16.95 -4.88 13.79
N LEU A 399 17.02 -4.23 12.61
CA LEU A 399 17.30 -4.90 11.36
C LEU A 399 18.62 -5.67 11.44
N GLY A 400 19.69 -5.04 11.93
CA GLY A 400 20.99 -5.68 12.08
C GLY A 400 20.98 -6.90 13.02
N ARG A 401 20.08 -6.95 14.00
CA ARG A 401 19.89 -8.13 14.86
C ARG A 401 19.21 -9.29 14.10
N LEU A 402 18.27 -8.98 13.21
CA LEU A 402 17.51 -9.97 12.45
C LEU A 402 18.31 -10.56 11.28
N VAL A 403 18.91 -9.70 10.47
CA VAL A 403 19.51 -10.10 9.18
C VAL A 403 21.06 -9.99 9.17
N GLY A 404 21.67 -9.50 10.24
CA GLY A 404 23.10 -9.21 10.29
C GLY A 404 23.39 -7.72 10.06
N LYS A 405 24.55 -7.25 10.60
CA LYS A 405 24.90 -5.81 10.56
C LYS A 405 25.25 -5.30 9.15
N GLN A 406 25.56 -6.21 8.25
CA GLN A 406 25.99 -5.91 6.87
C GLN A 406 24.82 -5.91 5.88
N HIS A 407 23.69 -5.36 6.27
CA HIS A 407 22.45 -5.33 5.46
C HIS A 407 22.39 -4.22 4.41
N GLY A 408 23.33 -3.27 4.42
CA GLY A 408 23.44 -2.21 3.40
C GLY A 408 22.54 -0.97 3.60
N PHE A 409 21.55 -1.00 4.49
CA PHE A 409 20.68 0.16 4.73
C PHE A 409 21.33 1.17 5.68
N ASP A 410 21.33 2.44 5.29
CA ASP A 410 21.83 3.54 6.13
C ASP A 410 20.82 3.99 7.18
N THR A 411 19.54 4.03 6.81
CA THR A 411 18.42 4.38 7.68
C THR A 411 17.32 3.34 7.59
N VAL A 412 16.67 3.03 8.70
CA VAL A 412 15.58 2.06 8.77
C VAL A 412 14.51 2.61 9.69
N LYS A 413 13.24 2.61 9.26
CA LYS A 413 12.13 3.00 10.13
C LYS A 413 11.98 2.01 11.28
N PRO A 414 11.75 2.48 12.51
CA PRO A 414 11.52 1.61 13.66
C PRO A 414 10.14 0.92 13.56
N VAL A 415 10.06 -0.32 13.96
CA VAL A 415 8.82 -1.12 13.98
C VAL A 415 7.74 -0.47 14.83
N GLN A 416 8.14 0.13 15.96
CA GLN A 416 7.23 0.82 16.89
C GLN A 416 6.47 1.97 16.22
N LEU A 417 7.10 2.71 15.30
CA LEU A 417 6.44 3.77 14.53
C LEU A 417 5.28 3.18 13.70
N ILE A 418 5.57 2.14 12.95
CA ILE A 418 4.57 1.52 12.07
C ILE A 418 3.47 0.85 12.90
N LYS A 419 3.80 0.18 14.01
CA LYS A 419 2.79 -0.39 14.91
C LYS A 419 1.86 0.67 15.50
N TYR A 420 2.40 1.82 15.90
CA TYR A 420 1.59 2.95 16.37
C TYR A 420 0.59 3.41 15.29
N LEU A 421 1.05 3.54 14.04
CA LEU A 421 0.19 3.92 12.92
C LEU A 421 -0.85 2.84 12.58
N LEU A 422 -0.48 1.55 12.59
CA LEU A 422 -1.41 0.43 12.40
C LEU A 422 -2.52 0.43 13.46
N GLN A 423 -2.15 0.57 14.73
CA GLN A 423 -3.11 0.61 15.84
C GLN A 423 -4.10 1.79 15.70
N THR A 424 -3.62 2.91 15.16
CA THR A 424 -4.44 4.12 14.96
C THR A 424 -5.41 3.98 13.79
N PHE A 425 -4.96 3.46 12.65
CA PHE A 425 -5.66 3.60 11.37
C PHE A 425 -6.25 2.29 10.82
N THR A 426 -5.98 1.14 11.44
CA THR A 426 -6.47 -0.15 10.93
C THR A 426 -7.29 -0.94 11.94
N GLY A 427 -8.24 -1.71 11.45
CA GLY A 427 -8.88 -2.81 12.14
C GLY A 427 -8.00 -4.07 12.16
N LYS A 428 -8.63 -5.23 12.42
CA LYS A 428 -7.90 -6.50 12.57
C LYS A 428 -7.75 -7.32 11.28
N ASP A 429 -8.56 -7.04 10.26
CA ASP A 429 -8.65 -7.85 9.03
C ASP A 429 -8.32 -7.03 7.76
N ASP A 430 -7.70 -5.87 7.92
CA ASP A 430 -7.45 -4.91 6.86
C ASP A 430 -6.24 -5.28 5.98
N ILE A 431 -6.23 -4.76 4.74
CA ILE A 431 -5.11 -4.85 3.81
C ILE A 431 -4.28 -3.57 3.90
N ILE A 432 -2.97 -3.73 4.07
CA ILE A 432 -2.00 -2.64 4.15
C ILE A 432 -1.05 -2.74 2.95
N LEU A 433 -0.87 -1.63 2.23
CA LEU A 433 0.04 -1.53 1.09
C LEU A 433 1.24 -0.64 1.45
N ASP A 434 2.44 -1.11 1.13
CA ASP A 434 3.68 -0.33 1.18
C ASP A 434 4.45 -0.51 -0.13
N PHE A 435 4.41 0.51 -0.99
CA PHE A 435 5.06 0.45 -2.31
C PHE A 435 6.44 1.14 -2.36
N PHE A 436 7.01 1.43 -1.19
CA PHE A 436 8.42 1.76 -0.97
C PHE A 436 8.95 0.94 0.21
N SER A 437 8.78 -0.39 0.16
CA SER A 437 8.89 -1.25 1.34
C SER A 437 10.32 -1.36 1.92
N GLY A 438 11.33 -1.01 1.16
CA GLY A 438 12.72 -1.00 1.59
C GLY A 438 13.12 -2.31 2.29
N SER A 439 13.44 -2.21 3.57
CA SER A 439 13.82 -3.37 4.39
C SER A 439 12.63 -4.15 4.98
N ALA A 440 11.39 -3.96 4.49
CA ALA A 440 10.17 -4.64 4.93
C ALA A 440 9.78 -4.41 6.41
N THR A 441 10.01 -3.20 6.93
CA THR A 441 9.61 -2.83 8.29
C THR A 441 8.10 -2.95 8.50
N THR A 442 7.32 -2.58 7.49
CA THR A 442 5.86 -2.65 7.50
C THR A 442 5.36 -4.08 7.69
N ALA A 443 5.94 -5.07 7.01
CA ALA A 443 5.59 -6.48 7.20
C ALA A 443 5.86 -6.95 8.64
N GLN A 444 7.05 -6.65 9.19
CA GLN A 444 7.36 -6.98 10.58
C GLN A 444 6.34 -6.39 11.54
N ALA A 445 6.00 -5.11 11.39
CA ALA A 445 5.04 -4.43 12.25
C ALA A 445 3.65 -5.08 12.20
N ILE A 446 3.19 -5.48 10.99
CA ILE A 446 1.91 -6.16 10.80
C ILE A 446 1.91 -7.54 11.44
N MET A 447 2.95 -8.34 11.21
CA MET A 447 3.06 -9.68 11.76
C MET A 447 3.11 -9.67 13.29
N GLU A 448 3.90 -8.77 13.90
CA GLU A 448 3.94 -8.59 15.35
C GLU A 448 2.61 -8.09 15.92
N GLN A 449 1.95 -7.12 15.26
CA GLN A 449 0.66 -6.61 15.69
C GLN A 449 -0.43 -7.69 15.62
N ASN A 450 -0.44 -8.52 14.57
CA ASN A 450 -1.35 -9.66 14.46
C ASN A 450 -1.12 -10.69 15.57
N ALA A 451 0.14 -10.93 15.94
CA ALA A 451 0.48 -11.83 17.04
C ALA A 451 0.01 -11.31 18.41
N GLU A 452 0.04 -9.99 18.62
CA GLU A 452 -0.34 -9.34 19.87
C GLU A 452 -1.86 -9.24 20.07
N ASP A 453 -2.60 -8.94 18.99
CA ASP A 453 -4.05 -8.67 19.07
C ASP A 453 -4.94 -9.75 18.42
N ASN A 454 -4.34 -10.86 17.96
CA ASN A 454 -4.98 -11.93 17.17
C ASN A 454 -5.66 -11.37 15.91
N GLY A 455 -5.01 -10.41 15.26
CA GLY A 455 -5.46 -9.85 14.00
C GLY A 455 -5.09 -10.74 12.81
N LYS A 456 -5.69 -10.43 11.66
CA LYS A 456 -5.45 -11.07 10.35
C LYS A 456 -5.17 -10.04 9.27
N ARG A 457 -4.50 -8.94 9.66
CA ARG A 457 -4.08 -7.92 8.70
C ARG A 457 -3.15 -8.55 7.68
N LYS A 458 -3.29 -8.14 6.43
CA LYS A 458 -2.51 -8.63 5.29
C LYS A 458 -1.62 -7.49 4.80
N PHE A 459 -0.46 -7.84 4.28
CA PHE A 459 0.40 -6.84 3.65
C PHE A 459 0.58 -7.12 2.15
N ILE A 460 0.71 -6.04 1.40
CA ILE A 460 1.21 -6.02 0.02
C ILE A 460 2.43 -5.10 0.04
N LEU A 461 3.61 -5.68 -0.15
CA LEU A 461 4.85 -4.92 -0.24
C LEU A 461 5.33 -4.87 -1.68
N VAL A 462 5.79 -3.71 -2.11
CA VAL A 462 6.41 -3.52 -3.42
C VAL A 462 7.79 -2.93 -3.26
N GLN A 463 8.78 -3.53 -3.91
CA GLN A 463 10.17 -3.08 -3.90
C GLN A 463 10.84 -3.36 -5.25
N VAL A 464 11.55 -2.38 -5.75
CA VAL A 464 12.48 -2.58 -6.88
C VAL A 464 13.58 -3.53 -6.45
N ALA A 465 13.87 -4.54 -7.27
CA ALA A 465 14.94 -5.52 -7.04
C ALA A 465 16.32 -4.91 -7.36
N GLU A 466 16.64 -3.77 -6.73
CA GLU A 466 17.90 -3.07 -6.90
C GLU A 466 19.07 -3.95 -6.48
N GLU A 467 20.08 -4.10 -7.35
CA GLU A 467 21.26 -4.90 -7.07
C GLU A 467 22.13 -4.26 -5.98
N CYS A 468 22.62 -5.08 -5.07
CA CYS A 468 23.58 -4.64 -4.07
C CYS A 468 24.95 -4.39 -4.74
N ASP A 469 25.65 -3.34 -4.34
CA ASP A 469 27.03 -3.07 -4.80
C ASP A 469 27.90 -4.32 -4.62
N PRO A 470 28.49 -4.88 -5.70
CA PRO A 470 29.36 -6.07 -5.60
C PRO A 470 30.53 -5.92 -4.63
N ASN A 471 30.97 -4.68 -4.37
CA ASN A 471 32.02 -4.36 -3.40
C ASN A 471 31.45 -4.04 -2.02
N GLY A 472 30.13 -3.88 -1.90
CA GLY A 472 29.42 -3.51 -0.69
C GLY A 472 29.36 -4.62 0.34
N GLU A 473 29.00 -4.27 1.56
CA GLU A 473 28.91 -5.22 2.66
C GLU A 473 27.69 -6.15 2.52
N ALA A 474 26.56 -5.66 1.97
CA ALA A 474 25.36 -6.46 1.75
C ALA A 474 25.62 -7.59 0.76
N PHE A 475 26.29 -7.31 -0.37
CA PHE A 475 26.65 -8.33 -1.36
C PHE A 475 27.61 -9.37 -0.76
N LYS A 476 28.62 -8.94 0.00
CA LYS A 476 29.55 -9.84 0.71
C LYS A 476 28.85 -10.69 1.77
N ALA A 477 27.76 -10.20 2.35
CA ALA A 477 26.90 -10.95 3.27
C ALA A 477 25.97 -11.94 2.55
N GLY A 478 25.91 -11.92 1.21
CA GLY A 478 25.17 -12.85 0.38
C GLY A 478 23.84 -12.31 -0.17
N PHE A 479 23.50 -11.04 0.10
CA PHE A 479 22.33 -10.40 -0.49
C PHE A 479 22.67 -9.88 -1.87
N LYS A 480 22.00 -10.39 -2.90
CA LYS A 480 22.19 -9.94 -4.29
C LYS A 480 21.42 -8.64 -4.54
N THR A 481 20.22 -8.53 -3.96
CA THR A 481 19.33 -7.40 -4.13
C THR A 481 18.85 -6.85 -2.79
N VAL A 482 18.32 -5.64 -2.80
CA VAL A 482 17.64 -5.02 -1.66
C VAL A 482 16.43 -5.87 -1.21
N CYS A 483 15.74 -6.50 -2.15
CA CYS A 483 14.60 -7.39 -1.86
C CYS A 483 14.99 -8.58 -0.99
N ASP A 484 16.19 -9.13 -1.16
CA ASP A 484 16.66 -10.29 -0.38
C ASP A 484 16.77 -9.97 1.11
N VAL A 485 17.15 -8.73 1.44
CA VAL A 485 17.20 -8.25 2.83
C VAL A 485 15.78 -8.19 3.42
N GLY A 486 14.82 -7.62 2.66
CA GLY A 486 13.42 -7.51 3.08
C GLY A 486 12.78 -8.89 3.31
N LYS A 487 12.91 -9.81 2.35
CA LYS A 487 12.39 -11.18 2.45
C LYS A 487 13.03 -11.94 3.62
N THR A 488 14.36 -11.80 3.81
CA THR A 488 15.06 -12.40 4.96
C THR A 488 14.51 -11.87 6.28
N ARG A 489 14.25 -10.57 6.39
CA ARG A 489 13.62 -9.97 7.58
C ARG A 489 12.28 -10.62 7.88
N ILE A 490 11.38 -10.71 6.91
CA ILE A 490 10.04 -11.30 7.08
C ILE A 490 10.16 -12.73 7.61
N ILE A 491 11.02 -13.56 7.02
CA ILE A 491 11.20 -14.96 7.43
C ILE A 491 11.72 -15.03 8.87
N ARG A 492 12.72 -14.21 9.23
CA ARG A 492 13.29 -14.21 10.60
C ARG A 492 12.29 -13.77 11.64
N VAL A 493 11.48 -12.77 11.31
CA VAL A 493 10.38 -12.33 12.19
C VAL A 493 9.34 -13.43 12.36
N GLY A 494 8.95 -14.11 11.27
CA GLY A 494 8.05 -15.25 11.32
C GLY A 494 8.56 -16.38 12.23
N GLU A 495 9.86 -16.71 12.15
CA GLU A 495 10.51 -17.66 13.05
C GLU A 495 10.40 -17.22 14.52
N GLN A 496 10.74 -15.96 14.82
CA GLN A 496 10.66 -15.41 16.19
C GLN A 496 9.24 -15.42 16.75
N ILE A 497 8.24 -15.07 15.93
CA ILE A 497 6.83 -15.11 16.33
C ILE A 497 6.40 -16.55 16.63
N LYS A 498 6.81 -17.51 15.80
CA LYS A 498 6.52 -18.94 16.04
C LYS A 498 7.13 -19.44 17.36
N GLU A 499 8.33 -18.99 17.71
CA GLU A 499 8.98 -19.32 18.97
C GLU A 499 8.31 -18.64 20.18
N ALA A 500 7.92 -17.36 20.05
CA ALA A 500 7.36 -16.58 21.15
C ALA A 500 5.88 -16.95 21.45
N TYR A 501 5.11 -17.34 20.44
CA TYR A 501 3.67 -17.61 20.54
C TYR A 501 3.27 -19.03 20.05
N PRO A 502 3.82 -20.11 20.61
CA PRO A 502 3.66 -21.46 20.06
C PRO A 502 2.20 -21.98 20.04
N LEU A 503 1.30 -21.40 20.85
CA LEU A 503 -0.10 -21.82 20.92
C LEU A 503 -0.99 -21.10 19.88
N THR A 504 -0.66 -19.87 19.50
CA THR A 504 -1.45 -19.05 18.57
C THR A 504 -0.90 -19.08 17.14
N THR A 505 0.33 -19.53 16.94
CA THR A 505 0.99 -19.59 15.62
C THR A 505 0.31 -20.49 14.61
N GLN A 506 -0.54 -21.41 15.00
CA GLN A 506 -1.30 -22.26 14.06
C GLN A 506 -2.31 -21.46 13.22
N THR A 507 -2.67 -20.26 13.66
CA THR A 507 -3.67 -19.39 13.02
C THR A 507 -3.07 -18.09 12.46
N LEU A 508 -1.79 -17.80 12.73
CA LEU A 508 -1.11 -16.61 12.25
C LEU A 508 -0.47 -16.86 10.88
N ASP A 509 -0.77 -15.98 9.94
CA ASP A 509 -0.09 -15.97 8.63
C ASP A 509 1.26 -15.25 8.75
N VAL A 510 2.33 -16.02 8.65
CA VAL A 510 3.72 -15.53 8.65
C VAL A 510 4.45 -15.85 7.34
N GLY A 511 3.70 -16.31 6.33
CA GLY A 511 4.15 -16.53 4.98
C GLY A 511 4.03 -15.29 4.09
N PHE A 512 4.50 -15.41 2.86
CA PHE A 512 4.27 -14.43 1.79
C PHE A 512 4.49 -15.05 0.42
N ARG A 513 3.73 -14.58 -0.58
CA ARG A 513 3.94 -14.91 -2.00
C ARG A 513 4.87 -13.88 -2.62
N VAL A 514 5.92 -14.36 -3.29
CA VAL A 514 6.79 -13.51 -4.12
C VAL A 514 6.22 -13.48 -5.53
N LEU A 515 6.01 -12.27 -6.05
CA LEU A 515 5.62 -12.02 -7.43
C LEU A 515 6.68 -11.11 -8.07
N LYS A 516 7.07 -11.36 -9.31
CA LYS A 516 7.97 -10.49 -10.08
C LYS A 516 7.21 -9.79 -11.20
N CYS A 517 7.36 -8.47 -11.30
CA CYS A 517 6.87 -7.69 -12.42
C CYS A 517 7.72 -8.03 -13.65
N ASP A 518 7.06 -8.43 -14.73
CA ASP A 518 7.69 -8.84 -15.98
C ASP A 518 6.82 -8.43 -17.16
N THR A 519 7.38 -8.46 -18.36
CA THR A 519 6.65 -8.24 -19.60
C THR A 519 5.49 -9.24 -19.74
N SER A 520 4.43 -8.84 -20.45
CA SER A 520 3.28 -9.69 -20.72
C SER A 520 3.69 -11.12 -21.12
N ASN A 521 2.90 -12.10 -20.71
CA ASN A 521 3.10 -13.50 -21.11
C ASN A 521 2.86 -13.74 -22.60
N MET A 522 2.28 -12.76 -23.29
CA MET A 522 2.00 -12.84 -24.73
C MET A 522 3.21 -12.37 -25.54
N LYS A 523 3.41 -12.97 -26.74
CA LYS A 523 4.37 -12.47 -27.71
C LYS A 523 3.96 -11.09 -28.20
N ASP A 524 4.94 -10.22 -28.46
CA ASP A 524 4.68 -8.87 -28.96
C ASP A 524 4.05 -8.93 -30.34
N VAL A 525 2.98 -8.17 -30.55
CA VAL A 525 2.32 -8.05 -31.86
C VAL A 525 2.78 -6.75 -32.51
N TYR A 526 3.62 -6.87 -33.52
CA TYR A 526 4.09 -5.72 -34.29
C TYR A 526 3.00 -5.27 -35.26
N TYR A 527 2.47 -4.05 -35.08
CA TYR A 527 1.40 -3.49 -35.92
C TYR A 527 1.91 -2.73 -37.17
N ARG A 528 3.20 -2.74 -37.47
CA ARG A 528 3.73 -2.11 -38.68
C ARG A 528 3.76 -3.12 -39.83
N PRO A 529 3.00 -2.88 -40.95
CA PRO A 529 3.00 -3.80 -42.09
C PRO A 529 4.36 -4.00 -42.76
N ALA A 530 5.32 -3.06 -42.51
CA ALA A 530 6.67 -3.13 -43.04
C ALA A 530 7.60 -4.09 -42.25
N ASP A 531 7.24 -4.42 -41.02
CA ASP A 531 8.03 -5.32 -40.15
C ASP A 531 7.53 -6.76 -40.24
N TYR A 532 6.54 -7.03 -41.07
CA TYR A 532 5.89 -8.32 -41.21
C TYR A 532 6.43 -9.05 -42.45
N GLU A 533 7.42 -9.91 -42.31
CA GLU A 533 7.66 -11.01 -43.25
C GLU A 533 6.62 -12.09 -42.95
N ALA A 534 5.47 -11.98 -43.60
CA ALA A 534 4.36 -12.90 -43.42
C ALA A 534 4.69 -14.30 -43.95
N ASP A 535 5.17 -15.17 -43.11
CA ASP A 535 4.99 -16.59 -43.33
C ASP A 535 3.56 -16.95 -42.85
N LEU A 536 2.74 -17.45 -43.74
CA LEU A 536 1.30 -17.79 -43.50
C LEU A 536 1.14 -18.82 -42.37
N PHE A 537 2.23 -19.48 -41.96
CA PHE A 537 2.29 -20.45 -40.88
C PHE A 537 2.49 -19.83 -39.49
N ASP A 538 2.94 -18.59 -39.40
CA ASP A 538 3.09 -17.89 -38.12
C ASP A 538 1.77 -17.56 -37.43
N PHE A 539 0.67 -17.47 -38.19
CA PHE A 539 -0.68 -17.29 -37.63
C PHE A 539 -1.20 -18.50 -36.83
N MET A 540 -0.57 -19.66 -36.98
CA MET A 540 -0.95 -20.88 -36.24
C MET A 540 0.01 -21.15 -35.07
N THR A 541 1.02 -20.30 -34.83
CA THR A 541 1.92 -20.45 -33.69
C THR A 541 1.29 -19.91 -32.41
N ASP A 542 1.60 -20.58 -31.34
CA ASP A 542 1.24 -20.19 -29.98
C ASP A 542 1.64 -18.73 -29.70
N ASN A 543 0.69 -17.91 -29.30
CA ASN A 543 0.88 -16.49 -28.98
C ASN A 543 1.51 -16.25 -27.59
N ILE A 544 1.87 -17.31 -26.86
CA ILE A 544 2.49 -17.27 -25.54
C ILE A 544 4.00 -17.36 -25.70
N LYS A 545 4.75 -16.63 -24.87
CA LYS A 545 6.21 -16.73 -24.79
C LYS A 545 6.62 -18.12 -24.30
N GLU A 546 7.74 -18.63 -24.81
CA GLU A 546 8.17 -20.03 -24.57
C GLU A 546 8.60 -20.29 -23.12
N ASP A 547 9.04 -19.25 -22.41
CA ASP A 547 9.50 -19.30 -21.02
C ASP A 547 8.37 -19.12 -19.99
N ARG A 548 7.10 -19.12 -20.41
CA ARG A 548 5.94 -18.91 -19.55
C ARG A 548 5.29 -20.23 -19.14
N THR A 549 4.94 -20.32 -17.87
CA THR A 549 4.25 -21.46 -17.26
C THR A 549 2.73 -21.27 -17.25
N PRO A 550 1.92 -22.32 -17.09
CA PRO A 550 0.48 -22.18 -16.87
C PRO A 550 0.13 -21.33 -15.64
N GLU A 551 0.97 -21.30 -14.62
CA GLU A 551 0.77 -20.47 -13.44
C GLU A 551 1.03 -18.99 -13.72
N ASP A 552 2.02 -18.65 -14.57
CA ASP A 552 2.22 -17.27 -15.06
C ASP A 552 0.97 -16.76 -15.78
N LEU A 553 0.35 -17.60 -16.62
CA LEU A 553 -0.89 -17.27 -17.30
C LEU A 553 -2.05 -17.07 -16.33
N LEU A 554 -2.14 -17.90 -15.29
CA LEU A 554 -3.16 -17.79 -14.26
C LEU A 554 -3.09 -16.43 -13.54
N PHE A 555 -1.91 -16.01 -13.12
CA PHE A 555 -1.74 -14.72 -12.42
C PHE A 555 -2.06 -13.54 -13.33
N GLN A 556 -1.72 -13.59 -14.61
CA GLN A 556 -2.13 -12.57 -15.58
C GLN A 556 -3.66 -12.52 -15.74
N VAL A 557 -4.32 -13.67 -15.81
CA VAL A 557 -5.79 -13.76 -15.84
C VAL A 557 -6.42 -13.21 -14.56
N MET A 558 -5.83 -13.51 -13.41
CA MET A 558 -6.32 -12.99 -12.13
C MET A 558 -6.26 -11.46 -12.09
N LEU A 559 -5.18 -10.84 -12.59
CA LEU A 559 -5.08 -9.39 -12.73
C LEU A 559 -6.17 -8.81 -13.65
N ASP A 560 -6.37 -9.39 -14.83
CA ASP A 560 -7.35 -8.94 -15.81
C ASP A 560 -8.82 -9.06 -15.34
N LEU A 561 -9.09 -10.06 -14.51
CA LEU A 561 -10.44 -10.33 -13.98
C LEU A 561 -10.68 -9.71 -12.60
N GLY A 562 -9.72 -9.02 -12.02
CA GLY A 562 -9.82 -8.41 -10.70
C GLY A 562 -9.90 -9.42 -9.55
N VAL A 563 -9.33 -10.62 -9.73
CA VAL A 563 -9.25 -11.66 -8.70
C VAL A 563 -8.05 -11.41 -7.80
N GLU A 564 -8.26 -11.40 -6.49
CA GLU A 564 -7.16 -11.12 -5.54
C GLU A 564 -6.01 -12.11 -5.68
N LEU A 565 -4.79 -11.57 -5.80
CA LEU A 565 -3.58 -12.36 -6.01
C LEU A 565 -3.22 -13.25 -4.80
N SER A 566 -3.82 -12.95 -3.66
CA SER A 566 -3.72 -13.74 -2.43
C SER A 566 -4.74 -14.87 -2.34
N SER A 567 -5.68 -14.96 -3.28
CA SER A 567 -6.72 -15.99 -3.27
C SER A 567 -6.13 -17.40 -3.22
N LYS A 568 -6.87 -18.31 -2.57
CA LYS A 568 -6.54 -19.73 -2.54
C LYS A 568 -6.57 -20.31 -3.96
N ILE A 569 -5.52 -21.00 -4.33
CA ILE A 569 -5.38 -21.68 -5.62
C ILE A 569 -5.30 -23.18 -5.36
N GLU A 570 -6.20 -23.95 -5.96
CA GLU A 570 -6.19 -25.41 -5.94
C GLU A 570 -5.92 -25.95 -7.34
N GLU A 571 -4.86 -26.71 -7.46
CA GLU A 571 -4.55 -27.43 -8.70
C GLU A 571 -5.21 -28.81 -8.66
N THR A 572 -6.00 -29.11 -9.67
CA THR A 572 -6.71 -30.40 -9.80
C THR A 572 -6.58 -30.95 -11.21
N VAL A 573 -6.82 -32.25 -11.38
CA VAL A 573 -6.85 -32.89 -12.70
C VAL A 573 -8.30 -33.28 -13.03
N ILE A 574 -8.83 -32.76 -14.15
CA ILE A 574 -10.17 -33.06 -14.65
C ILE A 574 -10.06 -33.66 -16.05
N ALA A 575 -10.54 -34.88 -16.22
CA ALA A 575 -10.46 -35.63 -17.48
C ALA A 575 -9.05 -35.62 -18.10
N GLY A 576 -8.03 -35.78 -17.23
CA GLY A 576 -6.63 -35.81 -17.65
C GLY A 576 -6.00 -34.45 -17.96
N LYS A 577 -6.70 -33.32 -17.69
CA LYS A 577 -6.22 -31.95 -17.88
C LYS A 577 -5.98 -31.26 -16.55
N LYS A 578 -4.88 -30.49 -16.47
CA LYS A 578 -4.57 -29.62 -15.34
C LYS A 578 -5.55 -28.46 -15.29
N VAL A 579 -6.18 -28.28 -14.16
CA VAL A 579 -7.20 -27.24 -13.94
C VAL A 579 -6.89 -26.52 -12.63
N PHE A 580 -6.85 -25.21 -12.71
CA PHE A 580 -6.73 -24.31 -11.55
C PHE A 580 -8.12 -23.89 -11.08
N ASN A 581 -8.39 -24.08 -9.81
CA ASN A 581 -9.58 -23.60 -9.11
C ASN A 581 -9.16 -22.49 -8.15
N VAL A 582 -9.60 -21.27 -8.37
CA VAL A 582 -9.23 -20.08 -7.61
C VAL A 582 -10.45 -19.55 -6.87
N ALA A 583 -10.27 -19.18 -5.60
CA ALA A 583 -11.31 -18.63 -4.74
C ALA A 583 -12.58 -19.52 -4.72
N ASP A 584 -12.38 -20.82 -4.46
CA ASP A 584 -13.44 -21.83 -4.30
C ASP A 584 -14.49 -21.85 -5.45
N GLY A 585 -14.01 -21.76 -6.70
CA GLY A 585 -14.85 -21.82 -7.90
C GLY A 585 -15.21 -20.47 -8.51
N PHE A 586 -14.72 -19.36 -7.95
CA PHE A 586 -14.92 -18.06 -8.61
C PHE A 586 -14.25 -17.99 -9.98
N LEU A 587 -13.01 -18.48 -10.09
CA LEU A 587 -12.31 -18.64 -11.36
C LEU A 587 -11.85 -20.10 -11.52
N ILE A 588 -12.21 -20.71 -12.63
CA ILE A 588 -11.61 -21.96 -13.09
C ILE A 588 -10.83 -21.69 -14.38
N ALA A 589 -9.56 -22.13 -14.44
CA ALA A 589 -8.71 -21.95 -15.61
C ALA A 589 -8.09 -23.29 -16.05
N CYS A 590 -8.03 -23.51 -17.37
CA CYS A 590 -7.38 -24.67 -17.98
C CYS A 590 -6.55 -24.23 -19.19
N PHE A 591 -5.23 -24.36 -19.10
CA PHE A 591 -4.31 -23.92 -20.14
C PHE A 591 -3.67 -25.09 -20.92
N ASP A 592 -4.08 -26.33 -20.64
CA ASP A 592 -3.62 -27.51 -21.35
C ASP A 592 -4.12 -27.53 -22.79
N ALA A 593 -3.34 -28.12 -23.69
CA ALA A 593 -3.76 -28.37 -25.07
C ALA A 593 -4.73 -29.56 -25.16
N ASN A 594 -5.46 -29.67 -26.27
CA ASN A 594 -6.38 -30.77 -26.59
C ASN A 594 -7.47 -30.97 -25.51
N VAL A 595 -8.10 -29.92 -25.08
CA VAL A 595 -9.26 -29.95 -24.17
C VAL A 595 -10.47 -30.50 -24.94
N THR A 596 -11.17 -31.48 -24.35
CA THR A 596 -12.28 -32.21 -24.95
C THR A 596 -13.63 -31.82 -24.35
N ASP A 597 -14.74 -32.18 -25.00
CA ASP A 597 -16.11 -31.98 -24.49
C ASP A 597 -16.31 -32.56 -23.07
N GLU A 598 -15.64 -33.69 -22.74
CA GLU A 598 -15.70 -34.31 -21.42
C GLU A 598 -15.10 -33.37 -20.34
N THR A 599 -13.93 -32.80 -20.63
CA THR A 599 -13.29 -31.83 -19.72
C THR A 599 -14.16 -30.59 -19.53
N ILE A 600 -14.67 -30.02 -20.64
CA ILE A 600 -15.52 -28.82 -20.63
C ILE A 600 -16.81 -29.07 -19.83
N LYS A 601 -17.45 -30.23 -20.05
CA LYS A 601 -18.66 -30.60 -19.32
C LYS A 601 -18.40 -30.75 -17.81
N ALA A 602 -17.31 -31.41 -17.44
CA ALA A 602 -16.96 -31.59 -16.03
C ALA A 602 -16.65 -30.26 -15.33
N ILE A 603 -16.05 -29.30 -16.05
CA ILE A 603 -15.82 -27.93 -15.55
C ILE A 603 -17.14 -27.17 -15.45
N ALA A 604 -18.00 -27.21 -16.49
CA ALA A 604 -19.30 -26.52 -16.47
C ALA A 604 -20.20 -27.01 -15.32
N GLN A 605 -20.13 -28.30 -14.98
CA GLN A 605 -20.86 -28.87 -13.84
C GLN A 605 -20.41 -28.33 -12.48
N LYS A 606 -19.21 -27.73 -12.36
CA LYS A 606 -18.76 -27.03 -11.16
C LYS A 606 -19.34 -25.63 -11.02
N GLN A 607 -19.98 -25.11 -12.08
CA GLN A 607 -20.62 -23.80 -12.14
C GLN A 607 -19.72 -22.63 -11.72
N PRO A 608 -18.52 -22.46 -12.30
CA PRO A 608 -17.66 -21.35 -11.97
C PRO A 608 -18.27 -20.02 -12.38
N TYR A 609 -17.90 -18.93 -11.69
CA TYR A 609 -18.29 -17.59 -12.14
C TYR A 609 -17.52 -17.21 -13.42
N TYR A 610 -16.19 -17.42 -13.43
CA TYR A 610 -15.35 -17.29 -14.63
C TYR A 610 -14.78 -18.65 -15.03
N PHE A 611 -14.79 -18.91 -16.36
CA PHE A 611 -14.01 -19.96 -16.97
C PHE A 611 -13.05 -19.38 -18.01
N VAL A 612 -11.75 -19.71 -17.91
CA VAL A 612 -10.72 -19.22 -18.81
C VAL A 612 -9.91 -20.36 -19.38
N MET A 613 -9.64 -20.32 -20.68
CA MET A 613 -8.78 -21.26 -21.40
C MET A 613 -8.02 -20.54 -22.51
N ARG A 614 -7.06 -21.22 -23.12
CA ARG A 614 -6.40 -20.71 -24.32
C ARG A 614 -7.27 -20.98 -25.55
N ASP A 615 -7.28 -20.06 -26.52
CA ASP A 615 -7.98 -20.23 -27.79
C ASP A 615 -7.48 -21.49 -28.52
N SER A 616 -6.14 -21.72 -28.47
CA SER A 616 -5.47 -22.90 -29.04
C SER A 616 -5.66 -24.21 -28.26
N SER A 617 -6.33 -24.19 -27.10
CA SER A 617 -6.48 -25.38 -26.25
C SER A 617 -7.53 -26.36 -26.72
N LEU A 618 -8.49 -25.97 -27.59
CA LEU A 618 -9.57 -26.84 -28.04
C LEU A 618 -9.04 -27.96 -28.95
N ALA A 619 -9.50 -29.17 -28.69
CA ALA A 619 -9.01 -30.35 -29.43
C ALA A 619 -9.36 -30.33 -30.94
N ASN A 620 -10.48 -29.72 -31.32
CA ASN A 620 -10.95 -29.58 -32.70
C ASN A 620 -12.16 -28.62 -32.77
N ASP A 621 -12.58 -28.29 -34.01
CA ASP A 621 -13.72 -27.39 -34.29
C ASP A 621 -15.07 -27.90 -33.75
N SER A 622 -15.25 -29.20 -33.62
CA SER A 622 -16.45 -29.78 -33.04
C SER A 622 -16.57 -29.43 -31.55
N VAL A 623 -15.46 -29.48 -30.81
CA VAL A 623 -15.42 -29.08 -29.41
C VAL A 623 -15.70 -27.58 -29.28
N ALA A 624 -15.17 -26.75 -30.17
CA ALA A 624 -15.46 -25.32 -30.22
C ALA A 624 -16.96 -25.02 -30.40
N THR A 625 -17.62 -25.79 -31.26
CA THR A 625 -19.07 -25.66 -31.52
C THR A 625 -19.92 -26.12 -30.33
N ASN A 626 -19.50 -27.21 -29.65
CA ASN A 626 -20.22 -27.77 -28.51
C ASN A 626 -19.99 -26.95 -27.22
N PHE A 627 -18.93 -26.22 -27.13
CA PHE A 627 -18.52 -25.45 -25.96
C PHE A 627 -19.64 -24.55 -25.42
N GLU A 628 -20.22 -23.73 -26.29
CA GLU A 628 -21.31 -22.82 -25.93
C GLU A 628 -22.55 -23.57 -25.46
N GLN A 629 -22.90 -24.69 -26.12
CA GLN A 629 -24.07 -25.51 -25.76
C GLN A 629 -23.89 -26.21 -24.42
N ILE A 630 -22.67 -26.67 -24.11
CA ILE A 630 -22.36 -27.32 -22.83
C ILE A 630 -22.54 -26.33 -21.71
N PHE A 631 -21.95 -25.13 -21.82
CA PHE A 631 -22.11 -24.12 -20.79
C PHE A 631 -23.55 -23.61 -20.65
N ALA A 632 -24.25 -23.39 -21.78
CA ALA A 632 -25.66 -23.00 -21.75
C ALA A 632 -26.54 -24.04 -21.03
N THR A 633 -26.13 -25.34 -21.06
CA THR A 633 -26.89 -26.43 -20.45
C THR A 633 -26.55 -26.58 -18.94
N TYR A 634 -25.28 -26.51 -18.59
CA TYR A 634 -24.81 -26.85 -17.21
C TYR A 634 -24.47 -25.64 -16.35
N SER A 635 -24.11 -24.50 -16.95
CA SER A 635 -23.73 -23.28 -16.24
C SER A 635 -23.93 -22.03 -17.12
N PRO A 636 -25.19 -21.63 -17.38
CA PRO A 636 -25.52 -20.53 -18.28
C PRO A 636 -24.94 -19.18 -17.80
N ASP A 637 -24.77 -19.00 -16.48
CA ASP A 637 -24.29 -17.76 -15.86
C ASP A 637 -22.76 -17.63 -15.87
N THR A 638 -22.00 -18.69 -16.21
CA THR A 638 -20.55 -18.64 -16.30
C THR A 638 -20.08 -17.67 -17.39
N VAL A 639 -19.24 -16.69 -17.00
CA VAL A 639 -18.53 -15.80 -17.92
C VAL A 639 -17.32 -16.54 -18.50
N ARG A 640 -17.32 -16.74 -19.82
CA ARG A 640 -16.28 -17.49 -20.54
C ARG A 640 -15.34 -16.54 -21.26
N LYS A 641 -14.05 -16.70 -21.03
CA LYS A 641 -12.98 -15.90 -21.63
C LYS A 641 -11.92 -16.80 -22.26
N VAL A 642 -11.23 -16.29 -23.27
CA VAL A 642 -10.05 -16.95 -23.88
C VAL A 642 -8.85 -16.03 -23.85
N LEU A 643 -7.64 -16.64 -23.74
CA LEU A 643 -6.36 -16.00 -23.92
C LEU A 643 -5.96 -15.97 -25.39
#